data_810ec2e972d6594f572cf7920d90e603
#
_entry.id   810ec2e972d6594f572cf7920d90e603
#
_cell.length_a   1.000
_cell.length_b   1.000
_cell.length_c   1.000
_cell.angle_alpha   90.00
_cell.angle_beta   90.00
_cell.angle_gamma   90.00
#
_symmetry.space_group_name_H-M   'P 1'
#
loop_
_entity.id
_entity.type
_entity.pdbx_description
1 polymer ?
#
loop_
_entity_poly.entity_id
_entity_poly.type
_entity_poly.pdbx_seq_one_letter_code
_entity_poly.pdbx_strand_id
1 'polypeptide(L)'
;GGLKFHFLSQKGYTGLANVSNKYDNYKVVPSIEGRFFKERFGVFIQANLEKRILTSNTFSASYNNKSDDASTYVTNSVSLSHLPRVKDRVNAAIVLDYRLSNGKIRFSNFGNSGITEVTNRSESFNIGGNSHFYSMGYSKSNLNMITNTLSFENQFSKAHMNFKFSHSYSESESPNNWSLNFYRLPAGLNDFYNQANIDPSSVIDAALINSSETNLNGVSSNNSFTPERKYMTSMDLKIPVNLGIKISAEIKFGGKYRTSKRSHRIESFGTTGTFQSPSERGAALMVIEYLGKPVNFWSPDIPLNWFIDSTFTYGDFLDGKYEMHYPLDFHMIEDLIFFCQDTIDAFASEGSTGAYARNNYWSTTNNYSGDEILNAAYIMATINVGQKLTIIPGIRYQGFQTSYKGVRGQQSPISFYNYDHTDTTITVDRPFWLPNLNVRYKPFKWFDIRMAYSNTISYPDFNTIIPRIDATTSAYVRWNNYNLNPSQSENLDLYFTFYENKIGLLTIGGFKKEITDLIYPWRFSAPGLAAIPYYLTDRLPAEHLNYTIETYINNHLVVDNYGLEIDWQTHFWYLPKPFNGLVLNMNYTHVQSEAHYPYVYAGATSATNVDTSFTDRLIYQPNHIFNFSMGYDYKGFSILVSMLYQDDVFSGVSQWQQLRSTTAEYKRWDIALKQDLPWLGLQLYSNFNNINNAKDKSVLQMYPDIPKSVEDYGMTAQIGLRLKI
;
A
#
# COMPACT_ATOMS: atom_id res chain seq x y z
N GLY A 1 26.07 21.92 -28.88
CA GLY A 1 25.05 21.61 -27.92
C GLY A 1 24.97 22.68 -26.83
N GLY A 2 23.90 23.46 -26.82
CA GLY A 2 23.67 24.46 -25.79
C GLY A 2 23.14 23.82 -24.50
N LEU A 3 23.24 24.56 -23.39
CA LEU A 3 22.50 24.25 -22.18
C LEU A 3 21.03 24.50 -22.43
N LYS A 4 20.19 23.57 -22.03
CA LYS A 4 18.73 23.73 -22.01
C LYS A 4 18.26 23.81 -20.57
N PHE A 5 17.39 24.76 -20.33
CA PHE A 5 16.80 24.98 -19.03
C PHE A 5 15.31 24.75 -19.06
N HIS A 6 14.78 23.97 -18.12
CA HIS A 6 13.35 23.74 -17.97
C HIS A 6 12.94 24.10 -16.55
N PHE A 7 11.83 24.78 -16.46
CA PHE A 7 11.25 25.16 -15.17
C PHE A 7 9.75 24.89 -15.18
N LEU A 8 9.26 24.29 -14.11
CA LEU A 8 7.85 24.05 -13.89
C LEU A 8 7.49 24.57 -12.50
N SER A 9 6.44 25.37 -12.42
CA SER A 9 5.85 25.83 -11.17
C SER A 9 4.34 25.62 -11.21
N GLN A 10 3.77 25.11 -10.13
CA GLN A 10 2.34 24.91 -10.02
C GLN A 10 1.85 25.21 -8.60
N LYS A 11 0.61 25.68 -8.53
CA LYS A 11 -0.20 25.79 -7.32
C LYS A 11 -1.36 24.81 -7.41
N GLY A 12 -1.83 24.33 -6.26
CA GLY A 12 -2.93 23.37 -6.20
C GLY A 12 -3.99 23.74 -5.17
N TYR A 13 -5.16 23.17 -5.36
CA TYR A 13 -6.34 23.27 -4.52
C TYR A 13 -6.82 21.85 -4.14
N THR A 14 -7.28 21.67 -2.91
CA THR A 14 -8.01 20.48 -2.48
C THR A 14 -9.44 20.85 -2.13
N GLY A 15 -10.41 20.11 -2.67
CA GLY A 15 -11.84 20.43 -2.60
C GLY A 15 -12.59 19.86 -1.41
N LEU A 16 -11.93 19.10 -0.51
CA LEU A 16 -12.59 18.58 0.69
C LEU A 16 -13.01 19.75 1.60
N ALA A 17 -14.21 19.69 2.16
CA ALA A 17 -14.67 20.65 3.17
C ALA A 17 -13.72 20.63 4.39
N ASN A 18 -13.62 21.75 5.12
CA ASN A 18 -12.88 21.88 6.39
C ASN A 18 -11.35 21.71 6.35
N VAL A 19 -10.74 21.88 5.21
CA VAL A 19 -9.29 22.01 5.10
C VAL A 19 -8.94 23.51 5.16
N SER A 20 -8.28 23.96 6.21
CA SER A 20 -7.93 25.38 6.42
C SER A 20 -6.93 25.90 5.39
N ASN A 21 -6.07 25.04 4.87
CA ASN A 21 -4.96 25.34 3.97
C ASN A 21 -5.19 24.81 2.52
N LYS A 22 -6.42 24.90 2.02
CA LYS A 22 -6.85 24.37 0.70
C LYS A 22 -5.94 24.73 -0.48
N TYR A 23 -5.25 25.87 -0.43
CA TYR A 23 -4.44 26.40 -1.53
C TYR A 23 -2.92 26.27 -1.31
N ASP A 24 -2.48 25.57 -0.27
CA ASP A 24 -1.06 25.46 0.07
C ASP A 24 -0.32 24.36 -0.71
N ASN A 25 -1.01 23.65 -1.58
CA ASN A 25 -0.38 22.70 -2.50
C ASN A 25 0.50 23.45 -3.50
N TYR A 26 1.75 23.02 -3.62
CA TYR A 26 2.65 23.55 -4.66
C TYR A 26 3.61 22.49 -5.18
N LYS A 27 4.15 22.75 -6.37
CA LYS A 27 5.23 21.97 -6.96
C LYS A 27 6.13 22.87 -7.79
N VAL A 28 7.45 22.73 -7.61
CA VAL A 28 8.47 23.45 -8.37
C VAL A 28 9.52 22.47 -8.86
N VAL A 29 9.78 22.48 -10.18
CA VAL A 29 10.71 21.52 -10.81
C VAL A 29 11.66 22.28 -11.75
N PRO A 30 12.80 22.79 -11.27
CA PRO A 30 13.89 23.23 -12.13
C PRO A 30 14.67 22.04 -12.68
N SER A 31 15.07 22.10 -13.94
CA SER A 31 16.03 21.16 -14.53
C SER A 31 16.93 21.82 -15.55
N ILE A 32 18.12 21.30 -15.67
CA ILE A 32 19.12 21.71 -16.64
C ILE A 32 19.69 20.48 -17.34
N GLU A 33 19.81 20.56 -18.64
CA GLU A 33 20.47 19.53 -19.44
C GLU A 33 21.41 20.14 -20.47
N GLY A 34 22.47 19.45 -20.78
CA GLY A 34 23.39 19.89 -21.81
C GLY A 34 24.45 18.86 -22.16
N ARG A 35 25.13 19.11 -23.29
CA ARG A 35 26.24 18.29 -23.73
C ARG A 35 27.47 19.16 -24.03
N PHE A 36 28.63 18.64 -23.62
CA PHE A 36 29.93 19.31 -23.69
C PHE A 36 30.95 18.45 -24.45
N PHE A 37 32.13 19.03 -24.75
CA PHE A 37 33.24 18.34 -25.39
C PHE A 37 32.84 17.61 -26.68
N LYS A 38 32.30 18.32 -27.65
CA LYS A 38 31.75 17.78 -28.91
C LYS A 38 30.68 16.71 -28.66
N GLU A 39 29.76 17.01 -27.74
CA GLU A 39 28.65 16.16 -27.35
C GLU A 39 29.00 14.83 -26.66
N ARG A 40 30.24 14.64 -26.27
CA ARG A 40 30.69 13.41 -25.59
C ARG A 40 30.22 13.35 -24.15
N PHE A 41 30.28 14.46 -23.42
CA PHE A 41 29.88 14.52 -22.00
C PHE A 41 28.50 15.13 -21.85
N GLY A 42 27.55 14.36 -21.34
CA GLY A 42 26.19 14.76 -21.06
C GLY A 42 25.97 15.00 -19.56
N VAL A 43 25.24 16.06 -19.23
CA VAL A 43 24.84 16.41 -17.88
C VAL A 43 23.33 16.64 -17.87
N PHE A 44 22.65 16.03 -16.91
CA PHE A 44 21.25 16.33 -16.57
C PHE A 44 21.14 16.46 -15.06
N ILE A 45 20.55 17.55 -14.60
CA ILE A 45 20.29 17.82 -13.19
C ILE A 45 18.84 18.30 -13.07
N GLN A 46 18.12 17.72 -12.11
CA GLN A 46 16.75 18.10 -11.80
C GLN A 46 16.55 18.12 -10.30
N ALA A 47 15.79 19.09 -9.80
CA ALA A 47 15.24 19.10 -8.46
C ALA A 47 13.69 19.17 -8.54
N ASN A 48 13.03 18.66 -7.53
CA ASN A 48 11.58 18.76 -7.36
C ASN A 48 11.29 19.05 -5.90
N LEU A 49 10.58 20.15 -5.66
CA LEU A 49 10.04 20.52 -4.36
C LEU A 49 8.52 20.49 -4.46
N GLU A 50 7.88 19.74 -3.56
CA GLU A 50 6.44 19.52 -3.62
C GLU A 50 5.86 19.49 -2.22
N LYS A 51 4.76 20.24 -2.02
CA LYS A 51 3.88 20.10 -0.85
C LYS A 51 2.50 19.69 -1.33
N ARG A 52 1.93 18.69 -0.67
CA ARG A 52 0.57 18.20 -0.92
C ARG A 52 -0.22 18.06 0.37
N ILE A 53 -1.43 18.56 0.34
CA ILE A 53 -2.45 18.36 1.36
C ILE A 53 -3.41 17.31 0.83
N LEU A 54 -3.51 16.21 1.56
CA LEU A 54 -4.25 15.00 1.18
C LEU A 54 -5.16 14.60 2.36
N THR A 55 -6.06 15.50 2.72
CA THR A 55 -7.05 15.23 3.77
C THR A 55 -8.13 14.29 3.27
N SER A 56 -8.56 13.36 4.12
CA SER A 56 -9.73 12.51 3.84
C SER A 56 -10.64 12.39 5.06
N ASN A 57 -11.93 12.14 4.78
CA ASN A 57 -12.92 11.74 5.76
C ASN A 57 -13.26 10.27 5.54
N THR A 58 -13.30 9.48 6.61
CA THR A 58 -13.54 8.05 6.51
C THR A 58 -14.65 7.59 7.44
N PHE A 59 -15.44 6.66 6.95
CA PHE A 59 -16.34 5.82 7.71
C PHE A 59 -15.83 4.39 7.65
N SER A 60 -15.91 3.66 8.76
CA SER A 60 -15.67 2.21 8.78
C SER A 60 -16.60 1.50 9.76
N ALA A 61 -17.01 0.27 9.41
CA ALA A 61 -17.79 -0.59 10.28
C ALA A 61 -17.22 -2.01 10.27
N SER A 62 -17.30 -2.68 11.40
CA SER A 62 -16.98 -4.10 11.54
C SER A 62 -18.24 -4.91 11.84
N TYR A 63 -18.23 -6.15 11.31
CA TYR A 63 -19.38 -7.03 11.39
C TYR A 63 -18.96 -8.42 11.89
N ASN A 64 -19.86 -9.06 12.64
CA ASN A 64 -19.75 -10.45 13.08
C ASN A 64 -20.94 -11.26 12.54
N ASN A 65 -20.80 -12.58 12.50
CA ASN A 65 -21.93 -13.47 12.30
C ASN A 65 -22.71 -13.65 13.61
N LYS A 66 -24.03 -13.70 13.55
CA LYS A 66 -24.86 -13.98 14.72
C LYS A 66 -25.01 -15.48 14.99
N SER A 67 -25.08 -16.25 13.92
CA SER A 67 -25.27 -17.71 13.91
C SER A 67 -24.62 -18.28 12.64
N ASP A 68 -24.74 -19.58 12.43
CA ASP A 68 -24.35 -20.23 11.18
C ASP A 68 -25.25 -19.87 9.98
N ASP A 69 -26.25 -19.01 10.20
CA ASP A 69 -27.13 -18.52 9.15
C ASP A 69 -26.40 -17.48 8.28
N ALA A 70 -26.17 -17.83 7.02
CA ALA A 70 -25.54 -16.98 6.01
C ALA A 70 -26.39 -15.78 5.59
N SER A 71 -27.59 -15.63 6.13
CA SER A 71 -28.51 -14.52 5.82
C SER A 71 -28.47 -13.37 6.83
N THR A 72 -27.63 -13.44 7.88
CA THR A 72 -27.57 -12.41 8.93
C THR A 72 -26.16 -11.96 9.25
N TYR A 73 -26.01 -10.65 9.47
CA TYR A 73 -24.80 -10.04 10.06
C TYR A 73 -25.19 -9.28 11.32
N VAL A 74 -24.22 -9.04 12.19
CA VAL A 74 -24.35 -8.19 13.39
C VAL A 74 -23.33 -7.07 13.27
N THR A 75 -23.75 -5.83 13.39
CA THR A 75 -22.84 -4.69 13.48
C THR A 75 -22.13 -4.73 14.83
N ASN A 76 -20.78 -4.79 14.82
CA ASN A 76 -19.97 -4.90 16.02
C ASN A 76 -19.41 -3.53 16.46
N SER A 77 -18.93 -2.74 15.51
CA SER A 77 -18.42 -1.38 15.76
C SER A 77 -18.59 -0.50 14.53
N VAL A 78 -18.67 0.81 14.78
CA VAL A 78 -18.68 1.86 13.75
C VAL A 78 -17.64 2.90 14.15
N SER A 79 -16.91 3.45 13.16
CA SER A 79 -15.91 4.50 13.38
C SER A 79 -15.97 5.56 12.30
N LEU A 80 -15.87 6.81 12.70
CA LEU A 80 -15.72 8.00 11.87
C LEU A 80 -14.33 8.57 12.09
N SER A 81 -13.64 9.01 11.02
CA SER A 81 -12.31 9.62 11.17
C SER A 81 -12.10 10.78 10.21
N HIS A 82 -11.54 11.86 10.71
CA HIS A 82 -11.04 12.98 9.95
C HIS A 82 -9.51 12.92 9.93
N LEU A 83 -8.90 12.84 8.74
CA LEU A 83 -7.48 12.55 8.52
C LEU A 83 -6.78 13.66 7.73
N PRO A 84 -6.48 14.81 8.34
CA PRO A 84 -5.55 15.78 7.76
C PRO A 84 -4.19 15.13 7.50
N ARG A 85 -3.74 15.19 6.24
CA ARG A 85 -2.44 14.64 5.82
C ARG A 85 -1.69 15.67 5.00
N VAL A 86 -0.46 15.96 5.41
CA VAL A 86 0.45 16.85 4.70
C VAL A 86 1.68 16.05 4.26
N LYS A 87 2.07 16.21 2.99
CA LYS A 87 3.28 15.60 2.44
C LYS A 87 4.18 16.66 1.84
N ASP A 88 5.38 16.78 2.41
CA ASP A 88 6.46 17.58 1.87
C ASP A 88 7.52 16.67 1.26
N ARG A 89 7.98 16.99 0.03
CA ARG A 89 8.95 16.17 -0.70
C ARG A 89 10.00 17.03 -1.38
N VAL A 90 11.23 16.60 -1.24
CA VAL A 90 12.38 17.11 -1.99
C VAL A 90 13.03 15.95 -2.72
N ASN A 91 13.08 16.02 -4.05
CA ASN A 91 13.75 15.03 -4.87
C ASN A 91 14.83 15.70 -5.69
N ALA A 92 15.96 15.01 -5.89
CA ALA A 92 17.00 15.44 -6.79
C ALA A 92 17.46 14.28 -7.68
N ALA A 93 17.77 14.57 -8.93
CA ALA A 93 18.34 13.62 -9.87
C ALA A 93 19.54 14.23 -10.57
N ILE A 94 20.65 13.50 -10.65
CA ILE A 94 21.85 13.83 -11.41
C ILE A 94 22.17 12.68 -12.32
N VAL A 95 22.27 12.95 -13.63
CA VAL A 95 22.72 11.97 -14.60
C VAL A 95 23.89 12.55 -15.37
N LEU A 96 25.02 11.85 -15.31
CA LEU A 96 26.22 12.14 -16.05
C LEU A 96 26.48 11.01 -17.03
N ASP A 97 26.71 11.30 -18.29
CA ASP A 97 27.08 10.28 -19.27
C ASP A 97 28.29 10.73 -20.10
N TYR A 98 29.14 9.77 -20.41
CA TYR A 98 30.26 9.97 -21.30
C TYR A 98 30.21 8.98 -22.46
N ARG A 99 30.16 9.49 -23.68
CA ARG A 99 30.13 8.70 -24.92
C ARG A 99 31.57 8.30 -25.29
N LEU A 100 31.81 7.00 -25.33
CA LEU A 100 33.00 6.40 -25.87
C LEU A 100 32.90 6.26 -27.40
N SER A 101 33.92 5.84 -28.09
CA SER A 101 33.85 5.55 -29.54
C SER A 101 32.79 4.48 -29.86
N ASN A 102 32.72 3.43 -29.04
CA ASN A 102 31.84 2.27 -29.27
C ASN A 102 30.91 1.99 -28.09
N GLY A 103 30.65 2.97 -27.21
CA GLY A 103 29.84 2.75 -26.03
C GLY A 103 29.59 4.00 -25.21
N LYS A 104 29.18 3.80 -23.97
CA LYS A 104 28.98 4.88 -23.01
C LYS A 104 29.17 4.41 -21.56
N ILE A 105 29.60 5.34 -20.74
CA ILE A 105 29.59 5.24 -19.27
C ILE A 105 28.52 6.21 -18.79
N ARG A 106 27.64 5.75 -17.88
CA ARG A 106 26.65 6.61 -17.25
C ARG A 106 26.68 6.44 -15.75
N PHE A 107 26.70 7.54 -15.05
CA PHE A 107 26.45 7.62 -13.62
C PHE A 107 25.08 8.29 -13.42
N SER A 108 24.21 7.64 -12.65
CA SER A 108 22.89 8.17 -12.29
C SER A 108 22.78 8.17 -10.77
N ASN A 109 22.44 9.32 -10.21
CA ASN A 109 22.13 9.49 -8.80
C ASN A 109 20.70 10.01 -8.68
N PHE A 110 19.95 9.43 -7.76
CA PHE A 110 18.61 9.89 -7.39
C PHE A 110 18.52 9.95 -5.87
N GLY A 111 18.11 11.11 -5.35
CA GLY A 111 17.83 11.31 -3.92
C GLY A 111 16.38 11.74 -3.71
N ASN A 112 15.79 11.25 -2.64
CA ASN A 112 14.47 11.64 -2.17
C ASN A 112 14.51 11.87 -0.67
N SER A 113 13.91 12.96 -0.21
CA SER A 113 13.57 13.22 1.18
C SER A 113 12.09 13.59 1.24
N GLY A 114 11.30 12.85 2.01
CA GLY A 114 9.88 13.06 2.12
C GLY A 114 9.43 13.02 3.57
N ILE A 115 8.67 14.03 3.98
CA ILE A 115 8.02 14.10 5.28
C ILE A 115 6.51 13.93 5.05
N THR A 116 5.90 13.04 5.80
CA THR A 116 4.45 12.89 5.84
C THR A 116 3.98 13.07 7.27
N GLU A 117 3.09 14.01 7.50
CA GLU A 117 2.44 14.26 8.78
C GLU A 117 0.95 13.95 8.65
N VAL A 118 0.41 13.18 9.59
CA VAL A 118 -1.00 12.81 9.64
C VAL A 118 -1.53 13.06 11.04
N THR A 119 -2.59 13.83 11.14
CA THR A 119 -3.40 13.93 12.35
C THR A 119 -4.65 13.06 12.13
N ASN A 120 -4.94 12.16 13.04
CA ASN A 120 -6.16 11.36 13.02
C ASN A 120 -7.07 11.78 14.16
N ARG A 121 -8.25 12.32 13.85
CA ARG A 121 -9.32 12.55 14.81
C ARG A 121 -10.39 11.51 14.53
N SER A 122 -10.70 10.66 15.49
CA SER A 122 -11.68 9.59 15.29
C SER A 122 -12.67 9.48 16.43
N GLU A 123 -13.86 9.06 16.06
CA GLU A 123 -14.98 8.75 16.94
C GLU A 123 -15.44 7.32 16.67
N SER A 124 -15.50 6.46 17.68
CA SER A 124 -15.76 5.03 17.52
C SER A 124 -16.80 4.53 18.50
N PHE A 125 -17.76 3.79 17.98
CA PHE A 125 -18.91 3.22 18.70
C PHE A 125 -18.73 1.70 18.72
N ASN A 126 -18.49 1.13 19.91
CA ASN A 126 -18.32 -0.31 20.10
C ASN A 126 -19.55 -0.90 20.79
N ILE A 127 -20.32 -1.66 20.03
CA ILE A 127 -21.59 -2.26 20.52
C ILE A 127 -21.28 -3.37 21.51
N GLY A 128 -20.32 -4.26 21.21
CA GLY A 128 -19.97 -5.38 22.09
C GLY A 128 -19.50 -4.96 23.47
N GLY A 129 -18.81 -3.83 23.57
CA GLY A 129 -18.35 -3.24 24.83
C GLY A 129 -19.26 -2.16 25.40
N ASN A 130 -20.40 -1.84 24.73
CA ASN A 130 -21.26 -0.72 25.07
C ASN A 130 -20.49 0.59 25.35
N SER A 131 -19.47 0.86 24.53
CA SER A 131 -18.53 1.94 24.77
C SER A 131 -18.40 2.86 23.57
N HIS A 132 -18.11 4.13 23.86
CA HIS A 132 -17.92 5.19 22.88
C HIS A 132 -16.55 5.82 23.11
N PHE A 133 -15.74 5.93 22.05
CA PHE A 133 -14.38 6.45 22.08
C PHE A 133 -14.23 7.69 21.24
N TYR A 134 -13.49 8.67 21.75
CA TYR A 134 -12.90 9.77 21.00
C TYR A 134 -11.38 9.61 21.02
N SER A 135 -10.76 9.61 19.87
CA SER A 135 -9.32 9.43 19.80
C SER A 135 -8.67 10.51 18.94
N MET A 136 -7.48 10.90 19.34
CA MET A 136 -6.60 11.73 18.55
C MET A 136 -5.23 11.08 18.46
N GLY A 137 -4.68 11.03 17.25
CA GLY A 137 -3.34 10.54 17.00
C GLY A 137 -2.59 11.46 16.06
N TYR A 138 -1.29 11.54 16.25
CA TYR A 138 -0.37 12.21 15.35
C TYR A 138 0.72 11.24 14.90
N SER A 139 1.01 11.25 13.64
CA SER A 139 2.13 10.48 13.10
C SER A 139 2.95 11.32 12.13
N LYS A 140 4.26 11.25 12.29
CA LYS A 140 5.25 11.83 11.40
C LYS A 140 6.11 10.71 10.85
N SER A 141 6.31 10.69 9.54
CA SER A 141 7.20 9.73 8.88
C SER A 141 8.15 10.47 7.95
N ASN A 142 9.44 10.30 8.18
CA ASN A 142 10.52 10.81 7.37
C ASN A 142 11.04 9.66 6.49
N LEU A 143 10.92 9.77 5.18
CA LEU A 143 11.44 8.79 4.23
C LEU A 143 12.58 9.39 3.43
N ASN A 144 13.81 8.94 3.70
CA ASN A 144 15.00 9.32 2.96
C ASN A 144 15.48 8.16 2.08
N MET A 145 15.85 8.46 0.84
CA MET A 145 16.37 7.45 -0.08
C MET A 145 17.42 8.06 -0.98
N ILE A 146 18.49 7.31 -1.22
CA ILE A 146 19.48 7.61 -2.24
C ILE A 146 19.77 6.36 -3.07
N THR A 147 19.83 6.51 -4.38
CA THR A 147 20.21 5.43 -5.31
C THR A 147 21.29 5.93 -6.25
N ASN A 148 22.39 5.22 -6.31
CA ASN A 148 23.52 5.47 -7.19
C ASN A 148 23.65 4.29 -8.16
N THR A 149 23.74 4.57 -9.46
CA THR A 149 23.93 3.53 -10.47
C THR A 149 25.04 3.94 -11.43
N LEU A 150 26.04 3.09 -11.55
CA LEU A 150 27.07 3.18 -12.59
C LEU A 150 26.76 2.12 -13.64
N SER A 151 26.65 2.54 -14.90
CA SER A 151 26.49 1.63 -16.03
C SER A 151 27.56 1.84 -17.07
N PHE A 152 28.02 0.75 -17.63
CA PHE A 152 28.97 0.71 -18.71
C PHE A 152 28.39 -0.14 -19.84
N GLU A 153 28.23 0.45 -21.02
CA GLU A 153 27.80 -0.20 -22.24
C GLU A 153 28.87 -0.05 -23.29
N ASN A 154 29.27 -1.14 -23.92
CA ASN A 154 30.25 -1.09 -24.98
C ASN A 154 30.08 -2.21 -26.02
N GLN A 155 30.41 -1.91 -27.26
CA GLN A 155 30.44 -2.83 -28.39
C GLN A 155 31.90 -3.28 -28.60
N PHE A 156 32.20 -4.55 -28.31
CA PHE A 156 33.47 -5.18 -28.54
C PHE A 156 33.38 -6.07 -29.77
N SER A 157 33.92 -5.63 -30.94
CA SER A 157 33.75 -6.40 -32.18
C SER A 157 32.30 -6.79 -32.45
N LYS A 158 31.95 -8.06 -32.28
CA LYS A 158 30.59 -8.57 -32.44
C LYS A 158 29.79 -8.68 -31.17
N ALA A 159 30.41 -8.51 -30.00
CA ALA A 159 29.72 -8.62 -28.72
C ALA A 159 29.34 -7.24 -28.16
N HIS A 160 28.10 -7.11 -27.71
CA HIS A 160 27.63 -5.94 -26.96
C HIS A 160 27.53 -6.31 -25.48
N MET A 161 28.27 -5.58 -24.62
CA MET A 161 28.28 -5.77 -23.17
C MET A 161 27.56 -4.62 -22.46
N ASN A 162 26.73 -4.96 -21.49
CA ASN A 162 26.13 -4.02 -20.56
C ASN A 162 26.45 -4.47 -19.12
N PHE A 163 27.17 -3.65 -18.39
CA PHE A 163 27.47 -3.86 -16.98
C PHE A 163 26.81 -2.77 -16.15
N LYS A 164 26.20 -3.14 -15.01
CA LYS A 164 25.59 -2.20 -14.07
C LYS A 164 25.97 -2.57 -12.65
N PHE A 165 26.33 -1.54 -11.89
CA PHE A 165 26.48 -1.60 -10.44
C PHE A 165 25.57 -0.56 -9.81
N SER A 166 24.77 -0.94 -8.82
CA SER A 166 23.88 -0.04 -8.09
C SER A 166 24.05 -0.21 -6.59
N HIS A 167 24.03 0.92 -5.91
CA HIS A 167 23.87 1.03 -4.47
C HIS A 167 22.59 1.80 -4.16
N SER A 168 21.75 1.28 -3.28
CA SER A 168 20.59 1.99 -2.76
C SER A 168 20.61 1.95 -1.24
N TYR A 169 20.33 3.09 -0.64
CA TYR A 169 20.08 3.22 0.79
C TYR A 169 18.73 3.92 0.97
N SER A 170 17.89 3.37 1.81
CA SER A 170 16.66 4.01 2.24
C SER A 170 16.49 3.86 3.75
N GLU A 171 15.89 4.85 4.37
CA GLU A 171 15.50 4.81 5.76
C GLU A 171 14.11 5.43 5.92
N SER A 172 13.31 4.82 6.76
CA SER A 172 12.05 5.37 7.24
C SER A 172 12.16 5.57 8.74
N GLU A 173 11.98 6.79 9.18
CA GLU A 173 11.96 7.18 10.57
C GLU A 173 10.60 7.73 10.92
N SER A 174 10.03 7.27 12.03
CA SER A 174 8.79 7.83 12.58
C SER A 174 9.07 8.32 13.99
N PRO A 175 9.53 9.56 14.14
CA PRO A 175 9.84 10.13 15.43
C PRO A 175 8.56 10.60 16.11
N ASN A 176 8.42 10.26 17.38
CA ASN A 176 7.41 10.79 18.27
C ASN A 176 5.97 10.71 17.75
N ASN A 177 5.58 9.54 17.22
CA ASN A 177 4.17 9.26 16.96
C ASN A 177 3.45 9.08 18.31
N TRP A 178 2.27 9.66 18.42
CA TRP A 178 1.51 9.55 19.65
C TRP A 178 0.01 9.40 19.39
N SER A 179 -0.70 8.86 20.37
CA SER A 179 -2.15 8.82 20.40
C SER A 179 -2.67 8.87 21.84
N LEU A 180 -3.86 9.44 21.97
CA LEU A 180 -4.62 9.34 23.20
C LEU A 180 -6.08 9.02 22.86
N ASN A 181 -6.80 8.48 23.83
CA ASN A 181 -8.21 8.21 23.70
C ASN A 181 -8.98 8.56 24.97
N PHE A 182 -10.17 9.09 24.76
CA PHE A 182 -11.20 9.24 25.77
C PHE A 182 -12.26 8.17 25.57
N TYR A 183 -12.89 7.70 26.63
CA TYR A 183 -13.96 6.75 26.51
C TYR A 183 -15.11 7.03 27.45
N ARG A 184 -16.29 6.61 27.06
CA ARG A 184 -17.51 6.61 27.82
C ARG A 184 -18.07 5.20 27.96
N LEU A 185 -18.50 4.86 29.18
CA LEU A 185 -19.18 3.62 29.48
C LEU A 185 -20.25 3.91 30.57
N PRO A 186 -21.54 3.58 30.38
CA PRO A 186 -22.15 2.99 29.19
C PRO A 186 -22.39 4.03 28.07
N ALA A 187 -22.33 3.57 26.81
CA ALA A 187 -22.57 4.39 25.63
C ALA A 187 -24.04 4.36 25.15
N GLY A 188 -24.93 3.61 25.79
CA GLY A 188 -26.33 3.46 25.37
C GLY A 188 -26.55 2.49 24.22
N LEU A 189 -25.56 1.64 23.89
CA LEU A 189 -25.58 0.77 22.71
C LEU A 189 -26.06 -0.66 22.99
N ASN A 190 -26.49 -0.97 24.22
CA ASN A 190 -26.92 -2.32 24.62
C ASN A 190 -28.06 -2.87 23.77
N ASP A 191 -28.98 -2.03 23.32
CA ASP A 191 -30.13 -2.45 22.51
C ASP A 191 -29.73 -2.99 21.14
N PHE A 192 -28.54 -2.64 20.65
CA PHE A 192 -28.01 -3.13 19.39
C PHE A 192 -27.21 -4.44 19.53
N TYR A 193 -26.90 -4.86 20.76
CA TYR A 193 -26.12 -6.07 20.98
C TYR A 193 -26.82 -7.31 20.43
N ASN A 194 -26.14 -8.05 19.57
CA ASN A 194 -26.67 -9.22 18.87
C ASN A 194 -27.93 -9.01 18.01
N GLN A 195 -28.28 -7.78 17.68
CA GLN A 195 -29.34 -7.53 16.70
C GLN A 195 -28.83 -7.78 15.28
N ALA A 196 -29.61 -8.52 14.50
CA ALA A 196 -29.29 -8.84 13.12
C ALA A 196 -29.62 -7.69 12.15
N ASN A 197 -28.78 -7.51 11.14
CA ASN A 197 -29.01 -6.64 9.99
C ASN A 197 -29.24 -5.15 10.35
N ILE A 198 -28.57 -4.65 11.38
CA ILE A 198 -28.65 -3.25 11.81
C ILE A 198 -27.81 -2.38 10.87
N ASP A 199 -28.41 -1.31 10.35
CA ASP A 199 -27.68 -0.26 9.62
C ASP A 199 -26.69 0.45 10.57
N PRO A 200 -25.40 0.55 10.21
CA PRO A 200 -24.40 1.21 11.05
C PRO A 200 -24.73 2.67 11.42
N SER A 201 -25.48 3.41 10.60
CA SER A 201 -25.88 4.79 10.91
C SER A 201 -26.76 4.86 12.16
N SER A 202 -27.65 3.88 12.34
CA SER A 202 -28.53 3.82 13.53
C SER A 202 -27.77 3.71 14.84
N VAL A 203 -26.56 3.14 14.81
CA VAL A 203 -25.69 3.02 15.99
C VAL A 203 -25.14 4.39 16.40
N ILE A 204 -24.78 5.22 15.42
CA ILE A 204 -24.28 6.59 15.66
C ILE A 204 -25.40 7.45 16.27
N ASP A 205 -26.58 7.40 15.67
CA ASP A 205 -27.75 8.22 16.07
C ASP A 205 -28.24 7.90 17.49
N ALA A 206 -28.06 6.64 17.93
CA ALA A 206 -28.53 6.19 19.25
C ALA A 206 -27.51 6.38 20.38
N ALA A 207 -26.25 6.62 20.05
CA ALA A 207 -25.19 6.72 21.04
C ALA A 207 -25.40 7.91 21.99
N LEU A 208 -25.11 7.69 23.26
CA LEU A 208 -25.14 8.78 24.26
C LEU A 208 -23.90 9.68 24.08
N ILE A 209 -24.13 10.94 23.76
CA ILE A 209 -23.08 11.93 23.50
C ILE A 209 -23.01 12.89 24.70
N ASN A 210 -21.92 12.82 25.50
CA ASN A 210 -21.69 13.70 26.65
C ASN A 210 -20.21 13.88 26.96
N SER A 211 -19.66 15.02 26.64
CA SER A 211 -18.22 15.31 26.83
C SER A 211 -17.77 15.42 28.29
N SER A 212 -18.69 15.70 29.21
CA SER A 212 -18.36 15.77 30.66
C SER A 212 -18.30 14.40 31.35
N GLU A 213 -18.93 13.37 30.74
CA GLU A 213 -18.93 11.99 31.22
C GLU A 213 -18.01 11.06 30.37
N THR A 214 -17.31 11.63 29.42
CA THR A 214 -16.33 10.94 28.61
C THR A 214 -14.95 11.27 29.11
N ASN A 215 -14.19 10.30 29.60
CA ASN A 215 -12.96 10.53 30.35
C ASN A 215 -11.72 10.00 29.65
N LEU A 216 -10.57 10.60 29.93
CA LEU A 216 -9.28 10.16 29.40
C LEU A 216 -9.03 8.70 29.80
N ASN A 217 -8.79 7.85 28.80
CA ASN A 217 -8.59 6.42 28.99
C ASN A 217 -7.11 6.04 28.94
N GLY A 218 -6.38 6.54 27.95
CA GLY A 218 -4.98 6.19 27.81
C GLY A 218 -4.23 7.08 26.85
N VAL A 219 -2.91 7.06 27.02
CA VAL A 219 -1.92 7.79 26.23
C VAL A 219 -0.85 6.83 25.77
N SER A 220 -0.40 6.97 24.54
CA SER A 220 0.71 6.17 24.00
C SER A 220 1.58 6.97 23.06
N SER A 221 2.86 6.60 22.97
CA SER A 221 3.77 7.11 21.95
C SER A 221 4.71 6.03 21.46
N ASN A 222 5.28 6.24 20.27
CA ASN A 222 6.31 5.37 19.74
C ASN A 222 7.27 6.10 18.81
N ASN A 223 8.49 5.57 18.77
CA ASN A 223 9.55 5.94 17.83
C ASN A 223 9.92 4.71 17.01
N SER A 224 10.07 4.83 15.69
CA SER A 224 10.55 3.72 14.88
C SER A 224 11.59 4.16 13.86
N PHE A 225 12.50 3.23 13.54
CA PHE A 225 13.56 3.44 12.55
C PHE A 225 13.77 2.17 11.72
N THR A 226 13.69 2.31 10.40
CA THR A 226 13.76 1.20 9.43
C THR A 226 14.73 1.51 8.32
N PRO A 227 16.04 1.23 8.48
CA PRO A 227 17.03 1.36 7.42
C PRO A 227 17.05 0.12 6.53
N GLU A 228 17.27 0.33 5.23
CA GLU A 228 17.54 -0.72 4.27
C GLU A 228 18.68 -0.32 3.33
N ARG A 229 19.64 -1.23 3.08
CA ARG A 229 20.75 -1.03 2.16
C ARG A 229 20.83 -2.17 1.15
N LYS A 230 20.90 -1.82 -0.14
CA LYS A 230 20.99 -2.77 -1.25
C LYS A 230 22.20 -2.50 -2.11
N TYR A 231 22.88 -3.57 -2.51
CA TYR A 231 23.87 -3.58 -3.57
C TYR A 231 23.43 -4.53 -4.67
N MET A 232 23.59 -4.11 -5.91
CA MET A 232 23.24 -4.93 -7.06
C MET A 232 24.31 -4.80 -8.14
N THR A 233 24.72 -5.94 -8.67
CA THR A 233 25.58 -6.03 -9.85
C THR A 233 24.87 -6.87 -10.90
N SER A 234 24.93 -6.43 -12.16
CA SER A 234 24.44 -7.22 -13.30
C SER A 234 25.33 -7.05 -14.52
N MET A 235 25.44 -8.11 -15.29
CA MET A 235 26.17 -8.13 -16.56
C MET A 235 25.36 -8.87 -17.60
N ASP A 236 25.20 -8.26 -18.78
CA ASP A 236 24.56 -8.83 -19.94
C ASP A 236 25.54 -8.82 -21.13
N LEU A 237 25.59 -9.90 -21.89
CA LEU A 237 26.31 -10.03 -23.13
C LEU A 237 25.33 -10.41 -24.25
N LYS A 238 25.44 -9.74 -25.41
CA LYS A 238 24.69 -10.02 -26.62
C LYS A 238 25.64 -10.30 -27.76
N ILE A 239 25.41 -11.38 -28.49
CA ILE A 239 26.25 -11.80 -29.58
C ILE A 239 25.34 -12.08 -30.80
N PRO A 240 25.42 -11.30 -31.89
CA PRO A 240 24.72 -11.58 -33.11
C PRO A 240 25.34 -12.80 -33.81
N VAL A 241 24.50 -13.71 -34.29
CA VAL A 241 24.89 -14.94 -35.00
C VAL A 241 24.14 -15.01 -36.34
N ASN A 242 24.87 -15.04 -37.41
CA ASN A 242 24.26 -15.25 -38.73
C ASN A 242 24.17 -16.75 -39.04
N LEU A 243 22.96 -17.27 -39.19
CA LEU A 243 22.69 -18.67 -39.50
C LEU A 243 22.37 -18.91 -40.95
N GLY A 244 22.58 -17.90 -41.83
CA GLY A 244 22.34 -17.94 -43.27
C GLY A 244 21.58 -16.71 -43.78
N ILE A 245 21.20 -16.73 -45.08
CA ILE A 245 20.62 -15.55 -45.76
C ILE A 245 19.21 -15.20 -45.21
N LYS A 246 18.47 -16.17 -44.68
CA LYS A 246 17.09 -15.99 -44.22
C LYS A 246 16.92 -16.05 -42.69
N ILE A 247 17.95 -16.43 -41.95
CA ILE A 247 17.88 -16.61 -40.49
C ILE A 247 18.99 -15.80 -39.84
N SER A 248 18.59 -14.86 -38.99
CA SER A 248 19.50 -14.14 -38.08
C SER A 248 19.15 -14.45 -36.64
N ALA A 249 20.14 -14.57 -35.80
CA ALA A 249 19.94 -14.76 -34.36
C ALA A 249 20.79 -13.78 -33.54
N GLU A 250 20.30 -13.41 -32.37
CA GLU A 250 21.07 -12.75 -31.32
C GLU A 250 20.96 -13.62 -30.07
N ILE A 251 22.09 -14.09 -29.57
CA ILE A 251 22.15 -14.80 -28.30
C ILE A 251 22.45 -13.78 -27.22
N LYS A 252 21.63 -13.76 -26.17
CA LYS A 252 21.82 -12.93 -24.98
C LYS A 252 21.90 -13.81 -23.74
N PHE A 253 22.91 -13.59 -22.91
CA PHE A 253 23.07 -14.24 -21.63
C PHE A 253 23.60 -13.24 -20.61
N GLY A 254 23.30 -13.49 -19.34
CA GLY A 254 23.71 -12.58 -18.31
C GLY A 254 23.47 -13.11 -16.91
N GLY A 255 23.92 -12.33 -15.95
CA GLY A 255 23.77 -12.64 -14.53
C GLY A 255 23.46 -11.40 -13.69
N LYS A 256 22.89 -11.66 -12.53
CA LYS A 256 22.56 -10.64 -11.54
C LYS A 256 22.85 -11.17 -10.13
N TYR A 257 23.51 -10.34 -9.36
CA TYR A 257 23.73 -10.54 -7.93
C TYR A 257 23.17 -9.35 -7.16
N ARG A 258 22.35 -9.58 -6.14
CA ARG A 258 21.80 -8.54 -5.25
C ARG A 258 21.88 -8.98 -3.82
N THR A 259 22.37 -8.10 -2.96
CA THR A 259 22.25 -8.24 -1.51
C THR A 259 21.40 -7.12 -0.96
N SER A 260 20.61 -7.41 0.08
CA SER A 260 19.84 -6.43 0.85
C SER A 260 19.99 -6.71 2.32
N LYS A 261 20.23 -5.65 3.11
CA LYS A 261 20.22 -5.68 4.57
C LYS A 261 19.17 -4.73 5.08
N ARG A 262 18.30 -5.22 5.95
CA ARG A 262 17.18 -4.46 6.52
C ARG A 262 17.08 -4.72 8.01
N SER A 263 16.69 -3.70 8.77
CA SER A 263 16.27 -3.86 10.16
C SER A 263 15.09 -2.96 10.48
N HIS A 264 14.39 -3.26 11.52
CA HIS A 264 13.34 -2.41 12.09
C HIS A 264 13.51 -2.37 13.59
N ARG A 265 13.46 -1.18 14.15
CA ARG A 265 13.44 -0.93 15.58
C ARG A 265 12.26 -0.03 15.90
N ILE A 266 11.54 -0.41 16.95
CA ILE A 266 10.48 0.41 17.51
C ILE A 266 10.63 0.45 19.03
N GLU A 267 10.43 1.63 19.60
CA GLU A 267 10.28 1.84 21.01
C GLU A 267 8.89 2.42 21.27
N SER A 268 8.10 1.71 22.02
CA SER A 268 6.73 2.09 22.36
C SER A 268 6.59 2.34 23.85
N PHE A 269 5.83 3.35 24.18
CA PHE A 269 5.52 3.77 25.53
C PHE A 269 4.02 3.97 25.64
N GLY A 270 3.48 3.87 26.84
CA GLY A 270 2.07 4.17 27.10
C GLY A 270 1.66 3.96 28.54
N THR A 271 0.43 4.31 28.83
CA THR A 271 -0.18 4.06 30.14
C THR A 271 -0.41 2.57 30.34
N THR A 272 -0.01 2.05 31.51
CA THR A 272 -0.11 0.63 31.86
C THR A 272 -1.53 0.19 32.21
N GLY A 273 -2.40 1.12 32.51
CA GLY A 273 -3.81 0.95 32.76
C GLY A 273 -4.62 2.14 32.25
N THR A 274 -5.89 2.19 32.57
CA THR A 274 -6.71 3.38 32.30
C THR A 274 -6.49 4.42 33.40
N PHE A 275 -6.51 5.70 33.04
CA PHE A 275 -6.43 6.78 34.04
C PHE A 275 -7.54 6.73 35.11
N GLN A 276 -8.58 5.96 34.88
CA GLN A 276 -9.66 5.68 35.81
C GLN A 276 -9.37 4.51 36.74
N SER A 277 -8.30 3.73 36.50
CA SER A 277 -7.94 2.63 37.40
C SER A 277 -7.31 3.14 38.69
N PRO A 278 -7.51 2.44 39.82
CA PRO A 278 -6.88 2.84 41.10
C PRO A 278 -5.35 2.89 41.05
N SER A 279 -4.72 2.06 40.19
CA SER A 279 -3.27 2.03 40.01
C SER A 279 -2.72 3.28 39.29
N GLU A 280 -3.51 3.93 38.47
CA GLU A 280 -3.11 5.13 37.70
C GLU A 280 -3.55 6.45 38.33
N ARG A 281 -4.14 6.37 39.53
CA ARG A 281 -4.68 7.54 40.23
C ARG A 281 -3.64 8.64 40.45
N GLY A 282 -2.40 8.29 40.79
CA GLY A 282 -1.32 9.24 40.95
C GLY A 282 -1.02 10.03 39.68
N ALA A 283 -0.97 9.35 38.55
CA ALA A 283 -0.76 9.98 37.24
C ALA A 283 -1.95 10.86 36.82
N ALA A 284 -3.17 10.42 37.05
CA ALA A 284 -4.35 11.24 36.80
C ALA A 284 -4.32 12.55 37.59
N LEU A 285 -3.93 12.49 38.86
CA LEU A 285 -3.77 13.70 39.70
C LEU A 285 -2.70 14.65 39.16
N MET A 286 -1.55 14.11 38.71
CA MET A 286 -0.47 14.92 38.10
C MET A 286 -0.94 15.60 36.80
N VAL A 287 -1.70 14.90 35.95
CA VAL A 287 -2.28 15.46 34.73
C VAL A 287 -3.28 16.58 35.05
N ILE A 288 -4.15 16.40 36.07
CA ILE A 288 -5.13 17.42 36.48
C ILE A 288 -4.41 18.66 37.02
N GLU A 289 -3.36 18.47 37.81
CA GLU A 289 -2.52 19.56 38.34
C GLU A 289 -1.82 20.32 37.19
N TYR A 290 -1.21 19.59 36.25
CA TYR A 290 -0.57 20.16 35.04
C TYR A 290 -1.55 21.04 34.27
N LEU A 291 -2.79 20.57 34.09
CA LEU A 291 -3.84 21.30 33.38
C LEU A 291 -4.43 22.46 34.18
N GLY A 292 -4.01 22.66 35.45
CA GLY A 292 -4.54 23.70 36.32
C GLY A 292 -6.04 23.54 36.62
N LYS A 293 -6.55 22.32 36.65
CA LYS A 293 -7.98 22.01 36.84
C LYS A 293 -8.26 21.65 38.30
N PRO A 294 -9.52 21.82 38.78
CA PRO A 294 -9.91 21.40 40.10
C PRO A 294 -9.72 19.90 40.34
N VAL A 295 -9.08 19.53 41.40
CA VAL A 295 -8.76 18.14 41.75
C VAL A 295 -9.88 17.53 42.60
N ASN A 296 -10.48 16.43 42.11
CA ASN A 296 -11.25 15.52 42.94
C ASN A 296 -10.34 14.34 43.34
N PHE A 297 -9.83 14.35 44.54
CA PHE A 297 -8.88 13.36 45.03
C PHE A 297 -9.45 11.92 45.03
N TRP A 298 -10.75 11.75 45.18
CA TRP A 298 -11.41 10.45 45.29
C TRP A 298 -11.79 9.85 43.93
N SER A 299 -12.06 10.70 42.91
CA SER A 299 -12.37 10.32 41.53
C SER A 299 -11.68 11.32 40.61
N PRO A 300 -10.40 11.08 40.25
CA PRO A 300 -9.63 12.01 39.42
C PRO A 300 -9.99 11.82 37.93
N ASP A 301 -11.21 12.20 37.58
CA ASP A 301 -11.69 12.15 36.19
C ASP A 301 -11.07 13.28 35.37
N ILE A 302 -10.68 12.98 34.16
CA ILE A 302 -10.12 13.92 33.19
C ILE A 302 -11.07 13.95 31.98
N PRO A 303 -12.13 14.80 32.05
CA PRO A 303 -13.19 14.79 31.07
C PRO A 303 -12.77 15.43 29.75
N LEU A 304 -13.33 14.91 28.65
CA LEU A 304 -13.07 15.32 27.28
C LEU A 304 -13.37 16.81 27.03
N ASN A 305 -14.36 17.38 27.69
CA ASN A 305 -14.73 18.78 27.52
C ASN A 305 -13.61 19.80 27.86
N TRP A 306 -12.55 19.37 28.54
CA TRP A 306 -11.36 20.22 28.76
C TRP A 306 -10.49 20.38 27.51
N PHE A 307 -10.64 19.47 26.50
CA PHE A 307 -9.77 19.36 25.35
C PHE A 307 -10.48 19.69 24.03
N ILE A 308 -11.67 20.28 24.07
CA ILE A 308 -12.45 20.61 22.87
C ILE A 308 -11.91 21.88 22.23
N ASP A 309 -11.59 21.79 20.93
CA ASP A 309 -11.31 22.95 20.07
C ASP A 309 -12.64 23.57 19.59
N SER A 310 -13.07 24.65 20.25
CA SER A 310 -14.29 25.36 19.88
C SER A 310 -14.20 26.15 18.58
N THR A 311 -13.00 26.26 18.00
CA THR A 311 -12.76 27.00 16.74
C THR A 311 -12.84 26.12 15.50
N PHE A 312 -12.80 24.80 15.68
CA PHE A 312 -12.85 23.81 14.61
C PHE A 312 -14.24 23.18 14.48
N THR A 313 -14.63 22.84 13.28
CA THR A 313 -15.84 22.05 12.98
C THR A 313 -15.54 21.05 11.86
N TYR A 314 -16.14 19.85 11.95
CA TYR A 314 -16.03 18.85 10.90
C TYR A 314 -16.92 19.17 9.67
N GLY A 315 -17.88 20.13 9.77
CA GLY A 315 -18.78 20.54 8.69
C GLY A 315 -19.59 19.38 8.10
N ASP A 316 -19.79 19.40 6.78
CA ASP A 316 -20.52 18.37 6.05
C ASP A 316 -19.71 17.07 5.93
N PHE A 317 -19.53 16.37 7.05
CA PHE A 317 -18.76 15.13 7.10
C PHE A 317 -19.42 14.02 6.23
N LEU A 318 -18.66 13.52 5.21
CA LEU A 318 -19.17 12.56 4.23
C LEU A 318 -20.49 13.01 3.56
N ASP A 319 -20.54 14.25 3.06
CA ASP A 319 -21.73 14.91 2.48
C ASP A 319 -22.87 15.10 3.49
N GLY A 320 -22.56 15.30 4.76
CA GLY A 320 -23.53 15.47 5.83
C GLY A 320 -24.30 14.20 6.22
N LYS A 321 -23.83 13.03 5.75
CA LYS A 321 -24.45 11.74 6.07
C LYS A 321 -24.25 11.33 7.53
N TYR A 322 -23.12 11.73 8.13
CA TYR A 322 -22.75 11.42 9.51
C TYR A 322 -22.29 12.66 10.23
N GLU A 323 -22.47 12.70 11.52
CA GLU A 323 -21.99 13.76 12.40
C GLU A 323 -20.82 13.25 13.25
N MET A 324 -19.70 13.97 13.25
CA MET A 324 -18.60 13.79 14.20
C MET A 324 -18.69 14.87 15.27
N HIS A 325 -18.55 14.45 16.53
CA HIS A 325 -18.69 15.33 17.69
C HIS A 325 -17.31 15.71 18.25
N TYR A 326 -17.28 16.77 19.04
CA TYR A 326 -16.17 17.18 19.91
C TYR A 326 -14.78 17.13 19.25
N PRO A 327 -14.46 18.08 18.38
CA PRO A 327 -13.12 18.19 17.83
C PRO A 327 -12.12 18.48 18.94
N LEU A 328 -11.03 17.70 18.97
CA LEU A 328 -10.00 17.79 20.00
C LEU A 328 -8.94 18.82 19.60
N ASP A 329 -8.47 19.62 20.59
CA ASP A 329 -7.40 20.60 20.42
C ASP A 329 -6.04 19.88 20.30
N PHE A 330 -5.42 20.01 19.14
CA PHE A 330 -4.15 19.35 18.81
C PHE A 330 -3.02 19.79 19.75
N HIS A 331 -2.86 21.09 19.97
CA HIS A 331 -1.72 21.62 20.73
C HIS A 331 -1.83 21.26 22.22
N MET A 332 -3.02 21.40 22.78
CA MET A 332 -3.25 21.02 24.17
C MET A 332 -2.98 19.53 24.41
N ILE A 333 -3.34 18.68 23.46
CA ILE A 333 -3.08 17.24 23.55
C ILE A 333 -1.60 16.93 23.35
N GLU A 334 -0.94 17.56 22.39
CA GLU A 334 0.49 17.40 22.15
C GLU A 334 1.31 17.79 23.38
N ASP A 335 0.99 18.91 24.03
CA ASP A 335 1.61 19.37 25.27
C ASP A 335 1.40 18.36 26.40
N LEU A 336 0.20 17.79 26.53
CA LEU A 336 -0.07 16.72 27.49
C LEU A 336 0.77 15.46 27.22
N ILE A 337 0.93 15.07 25.98
CA ILE A 337 1.79 13.92 25.58
C ILE A 337 3.23 14.18 26.03
N PHE A 338 3.79 15.35 25.75
CA PHE A 338 5.14 15.71 26.15
C PHE A 338 5.28 15.74 27.68
N PHE A 339 4.30 16.31 28.38
CA PHE A 339 4.27 16.23 29.82
C PHE A 339 4.31 14.79 30.34
N CYS A 340 3.52 13.88 29.76
CA CYS A 340 3.53 12.48 30.15
C CYS A 340 4.90 11.83 29.88
N GLN A 341 5.54 12.12 28.76
CA GLN A 341 6.87 11.61 28.41
C GLN A 341 7.95 12.10 29.39
N ASP A 342 7.97 13.40 29.69
CA ASP A 342 9.05 14.02 30.47
C ASP A 342 8.89 13.80 31.97
N THR A 343 7.65 13.78 32.48
CA THR A 343 7.39 13.80 33.91
C THR A 343 7.04 12.43 34.46
N ILE A 344 6.23 11.65 33.75
CA ILE A 344 5.72 10.38 34.30
C ILE A 344 6.76 9.26 34.12
N ASP A 345 7.58 9.29 33.07
CA ASP A 345 8.68 8.35 32.88
C ASP A 345 9.73 8.48 34.01
N ALA A 346 9.95 9.67 34.52
CA ALA A 346 10.85 9.91 35.65
C ALA A 346 10.42 9.21 36.95
N PHE A 347 9.16 8.84 37.10
CA PHE A 347 8.62 8.12 38.25
C PHE A 347 8.43 6.62 38.07
N ALA A 348 8.70 6.10 36.84
CA ALA A 348 8.70 4.68 36.57
C ALA A 348 9.99 4.03 37.10
N SER A 349 10.03 3.65 38.38
CA SER A 349 11.06 2.77 38.89
C SER A 349 10.95 1.38 38.24
N GLU A 350 12.10 0.72 37.96
CA GLU A 350 12.12 -0.66 37.49
C GLU A 350 11.19 -1.53 38.35
N GLY A 351 10.15 -2.10 37.76
CA GLY A 351 9.17 -2.95 38.43
C GLY A 351 7.96 -2.24 39.01
N SER A 352 7.86 -0.90 38.96
CA SER A 352 6.60 -0.23 39.27
C SER A 352 5.64 -0.31 38.09
N THR A 353 4.38 -0.56 38.36
CA THR A 353 3.26 -0.36 37.41
C THR A 353 3.01 1.15 37.26
N GLY A 354 4.06 1.92 36.92
CA GLY A 354 3.98 3.35 36.72
C GLY A 354 3.08 3.71 35.57
N ALA A 355 2.44 4.84 35.68
CA ALA A 355 1.36 5.24 34.80
C ALA A 355 1.73 5.36 33.31
N TYR A 356 2.97 5.68 33.00
CA TYR A 356 3.50 5.76 31.64
C TYR A 356 4.84 5.03 31.58
N ALA A 357 4.89 3.94 30.87
CA ALA A 357 6.06 3.07 30.87
C ALA A 357 6.37 2.52 29.45
N ARG A 358 7.61 2.04 29.30
CA ARG A 358 8.00 1.35 28.06
C ARG A 358 7.22 0.06 27.91
N ASN A 359 6.57 -0.09 26.77
CA ASN A 359 5.88 -1.32 26.37
C ASN A 359 6.89 -2.28 25.74
N ASN A 360 7.52 -3.12 26.58
CA ASN A 360 8.51 -4.09 26.12
C ASN A 360 7.91 -5.15 25.19
N TYR A 361 6.66 -5.55 25.44
CA TYR A 361 5.94 -6.46 24.56
C TYR A 361 5.86 -5.91 23.14
N TRP A 362 5.28 -4.72 22.96
CA TRP A 362 5.10 -4.13 21.62
C TRP A 362 6.42 -3.76 20.97
N SER A 363 7.38 -3.23 21.72
CA SER A 363 8.70 -2.88 21.23
C SER A 363 9.45 -4.11 20.74
N THR A 364 9.48 -5.19 21.50
CA THR A 364 10.28 -6.39 21.20
C THR A 364 9.66 -7.22 20.08
N THR A 365 8.33 -7.45 20.10
CA THR A 365 7.65 -8.29 19.10
C THR A 365 7.76 -7.73 17.68
N ASN A 366 7.92 -6.43 17.53
CA ASN A 366 8.00 -5.78 16.21
C ASN A 366 9.43 -5.54 15.71
N ASN A 367 10.45 -5.72 16.56
CA ASN A 367 11.85 -5.60 16.15
C ASN A 367 12.30 -6.80 15.31
N TYR A 368 13.04 -6.53 14.24
CA TYR A 368 13.65 -7.58 13.41
C TYR A 368 14.89 -7.08 12.67
N SER A 369 15.69 -8.01 12.16
CA SER A 369 16.73 -7.75 11.18
C SER A 369 16.75 -8.86 10.13
N GLY A 370 17.23 -8.55 8.92
CA GLY A 370 17.28 -9.54 7.86
C GLY A 370 18.25 -9.22 6.75
N ASP A 371 18.80 -10.28 6.20
CA ASP A 371 19.66 -10.28 5.03
C ASP A 371 18.99 -11.08 3.90
N GLU A 372 19.04 -10.54 2.68
CA GLU A 372 18.55 -11.21 1.47
C GLU A 372 19.66 -11.26 0.42
N ILE A 373 19.80 -12.40 -0.25
CA ILE A 373 20.70 -12.61 -1.38
C ILE A 373 19.91 -13.15 -2.55
N LEU A 374 20.02 -12.48 -3.70
CA LEU A 374 19.42 -12.94 -4.95
C LEU A 374 20.54 -13.15 -6.00
N ASN A 375 20.64 -14.40 -6.45
CA ASN A 375 21.50 -14.81 -7.55
C ASN A 375 20.65 -15.19 -8.75
N ALA A 376 21.00 -14.71 -9.94
CA ALA A 376 20.27 -15.10 -11.13
C ALA A 376 21.20 -15.17 -12.34
N ALA A 377 20.93 -16.14 -13.21
CA ALA A 377 21.55 -16.28 -14.52
C ALA A 377 20.49 -16.60 -15.55
N TYR A 378 20.70 -16.17 -16.79
CA TYR A 378 19.76 -16.47 -17.87
C TYR A 378 20.49 -16.60 -19.20
N ILE A 379 19.85 -17.33 -20.11
CA ILE A 379 20.19 -17.38 -21.53
C ILE A 379 18.91 -17.26 -22.35
N MET A 380 18.96 -16.52 -23.44
CA MET A 380 17.88 -16.37 -24.40
C MET A 380 18.44 -16.16 -25.80
N ALA A 381 17.65 -16.47 -26.82
CA ALA A 381 17.98 -16.18 -28.20
C ALA A 381 16.83 -15.40 -28.86
N THR A 382 17.15 -14.39 -29.65
CA THR A 382 16.20 -13.74 -30.56
C THR A 382 16.48 -14.26 -31.96
N ILE A 383 15.59 -15.09 -32.51
CA ILE A 383 15.72 -15.75 -33.82
C ILE A 383 14.74 -15.10 -34.77
N ASN A 384 15.24 -14.47 -35.84
CA ASN A 384 14.42 -13.89 -36.91
C ASN A 384 14.49 -14.78 -38.14
N VAL A 385 13.33 -15.23 -38.60
CA VAL A 385 13.19 -16.00 -39.84
C VAL A 385 12.58 -15.09 -40.92
N GLY A 386 13.41 -14.61 -41.81
CA GLY A 386 13.06 -13.55 -42.73
C GLY A 386 12.66 -12.27 -42.01
N GLN A 387 11.63 -11.58 -42.52
CA GLN A 387 11.10 -10.33 -41.93
C GLN A 387 9.78 -10.55 -41.16
N LYS A 388 9.27 -11.79 -41.16
CA LYS A 388 7.89 -12.07 -40.70
C LYS A 388 7.81 -12.79 -39.36
N LEU A 389 8.79 -13.62 -39.02
CA LEU A 389 8.73 -14.45 -37.84
C LEU A 389 9.91 -14.15 -36.92
N THR A 390 9.61 -13.85 -35.67
CA THR A 390 10.59 -13.72 -34.58
C THR A 390 10.22 -14.70 -33.47
N ILE A 391 11.19 -15.49 -33.00
CA ILE A 391 11.04 -16.46 -31.91
C ILE A 391 12.07 -16.11 -30.85
N ILE A 392 11.64 -16.03 -29.60
CA ILE A 392 12.50 -15.64 -28.44
C ILE A 392 12.34 -16.68 -27.34
N PRO A 393 13.04 -17.83 -27.40
CA PRO A 393 13.12 -18.76 -26.29
C PRO A 393 14.12 -18.25 -25.25
N GLY A 394 13.86 -18.53 -23.99
CA GLY A 394 14.73 -18.18 -22.89
C GLY A 394 14.50 -19.03 -21.65
N ILE A 395 15.50 -19.12 -20.81
CA ILE A 395 15.41 -19.73 -19.49
C ILE A 395 16.22 -18.91 -18.48
N ARG A 396 15.65 -18.73 -17.30
CA ARG A 396 16.29 -18.03 -16.20
C ARG A 396 16.33 -18.93 -14.96
N TYR A 397 17.51 -19.06 -14.39
CA TYR A 397 17.68 -19.54 -13.02
C TYR A 397 17.66 -18.38 -12.04
N GLN A 398 16.98 -18.53 -10.92
CA GLN A 398 16.96 -17.55 -9.82
C GLN A 398 16.98 -18.26 -8.49
N GLY A 399 18.04 -18.04 -7.70
CA GLY A 399 18.16 -18.44 -6.30
C GLY A 399 17.89 -17.23 -5.41
N PHE A 400 17.06 -17.41 -4.40
CA PHE A 400 16.75 -16.37 -3.43
C PHE A 400 16.89 -16.92 -2.02
N GLN A 401 17.89 -16.42 -1.30
CA GLN A 401 18.14 -16.74 0.09
C GLN A 401 17.68 -15.61 0.98
N THR A 402 16.97 -15.95 2.04
CA THR A 402 16.55 -15.02 3.10
C THR A 402 17.06 -15.52 4.44
N SER A 403 17.60 -14.62 5.27
CA SER A 403 18.00 -14.90 6.64
C SER A 403 17.43 -13.82 7.54
N TYR A 404 16.39 -14.12 8.31
CA TYR A 404 15.72 -13.17 9.18
C TYR A 404 15.84 -13.58 10.64
N LYS A 405 16.12 -12.57 11.47
CA LYS A 405 16.07 -12.66 12.93
C LYS A 405 14.78 -11.99 13.41
N GLY A 406 13.99 -12.70 14.19
CA GLY A 406 12.81 -12.25 14.89
C GLY A 406 12.75 -12.81 16.29
N VAL A 407 11.59 -12.73 16.93
CA VAL A 407 11.38 -13.17 18.32
C VAL A 407 10.21 -14.14 18.41
N ARG A 408 10.31 -15.08 19.33
CA ARG A 408 9.25 -16.02 19.69
C ARG A 408 9.00 -15.94 21.17
N GLY A 409 7.74 -15.78 21.58
CA GLY A 409 7.45 -15.68 22.99
C GLY A 409 5.99 -15.45 23.29
N GLN A 410 5.76 -15.11 24.54
CA GLN A 410 4.44 -14.92 25.11
C GLN A 410 4.39 -13.64 25.94
N GLN A 411 3.30 -12.90 25.82
CA GLN A 411 3.01 -11.76 26.68
C GLN A 411 2.87 -12.24 28.12
N SER A 412 3.50 -11.53 29.05
CA SER A 412 3.43 -11.87 30.46
C SER A 412 2.00 -11.74 31.00
N PRO A 413 1.48 -12.74 31.73
CA PRO A 413 0.17 -12.63 32.38
C PRO A 413 0.19 -11.69 33.60
N ILE A 414 1.38 -11.35 34.13
CA ILE A 414 1.54 -10.48 35.31
C ILE A 414 1.56 -9.01 34.89
N SER A 415 2.15 -8.70 33.73
CA SER A 415 2.24 -7.36 33.19
C SER A 415 2.10 -7.40 31.67
N PHE A 416 1.05 -6.76 31.15
CA PHE A 416 0.80 -6.69 29.71
C PHE A 416 1.94 -6.06 28.90
N TYR A 417 2.85 -5.32 29.56
CA TYR A 417 3.99 -4.70 28.90
C TYR A 417 5.23 -5.58 28.87
N ASN A 418 5.26 -6.68 29.60
CA ASN A 418 6.38 -7.60 29.62
C ASN A 418 6.19 -8.73 28.60
N TYR A 419 7.29 -9.18 28.04
CA TYR A 419 7.34 -10.19 27.00
C TYR A 419 8.46 -11.19 27.30
N ASP A 420 8.08 -12.43 27.57
CA ASP A 420 9.01 -13.54 27.72
C ASP A 420 9.28 -14.15 26.36
N HIS A 421 10.52 -14.05 25.88
CA HIS A 421 10.84 -14.39 24.49
C HIS A 421 12.26 -14.93 24.31
N THR A 422 12.44 -15.56 23.16
CA THR A 422 13.74 -16.01 22.65
C THR A 422 13.97 -15.47 21.25
N ASP A 423 15.21 -15.06 20.98
CA ASP A 423 15.64 -14.68 19.64
C ASP A 423 15.70 -15.90 18.72
N THR A 424 15.22 -15.77 17.51
CA THR A 424 15.22 -16.85 16.52
C THR A 424 15.68 -16.32 15.17
N THR A 425 16.63 -17.01 14.56
CA THR A 425 17.11 -16.70 13.19
C THR A 425 16.82 -17.88 12.28
N ILE A 426 16.16 -17.63 11.17
CA ILE A 426 15.82 -18.66 10.17
C ILE A 426 16.38 -18.24 8.82
N THR A 427 17.08 -19.18 8.16
CA THR A 427 17.60 -19.04 6.81
C THR A 427 16.90 -20.01 5.89
N VAL A 428 16.40 -19.50 4.74
CA VAL A 428 15.68 -20.30 3.74
C VAL A 428 16.20 -19.98 2.36
N ASP A 429 16.49 -21.04 1.58
CA ASP A 429 16.89 -20.95 0.16
C ASP A 429 15.75 -21.40 -0.74
N ARG A 430 15.51 -20.64 -1.82
CA ARG A 430 14.44 -20.88 -2.79
C ARG A 430 14.97 -20.76 -4.21
N PRO A 431 15.37 -21.88 -4.86
CA PRO A 431 15.78 -21.91 -6.28
C PRO A 431 14.59 -22.05 -7.22
N PHE A 432 14.61 -21.35 -8.37
CA PHE A 432 13.58 -21.42 -9.40
C PHE A 432 14.18 -21.48 -10.79
N TRP A 433 13.49 -22.20 -11.68
CA TRP A 433 13.74 -22.21 -13.11
C TRP A 433 12.52 -21.61 -13.82
N LEU A 434 12.75 -20.54 -14.57
CA LEU A 434 11.70 -19.74 -15.19
C LEU A 434 11.89 -19.76 -16.72
N PRO A 435 11.29 -20.74 -17.43
CA PRO A 435 11.29 -20.76 -18.87
C PRO A 435 10.36 -19.69 -19.43
N ASN A 436 10.70 -19.18 -20.64
CA ASN A 436 9.84 -18.32 -21.41
C ASN A 436 10.00 -18.57 -22.92
N LEU A 437 8.94 -18.33 -23.68
CA LEU A 437 8.91 -18.39 -25.12
C LEU A 437 8.02 -17.27 -25.65
N ASN A 438 8.58 -16.37 -26.45
CA ASN A 438 7.80 -15.37 -27.15
C ASN A 438 7.89 -15.62 -28.67
N VAL A 439 6.76 -15.57 -29.34
CA VAL A 439 6.65 -15.72 -30.79
C VAL A 439 5.90 -14.54 -31.35
N ARG A 440 6.47 -13.89 -32.36
CA ARG A 440 5.82 -12.81 -33.10
C ARG A 440 5.78 -13.21 -34.58
N TYR A 441 4.60 -13.23 -35.16
CA TYR A 441 4.38 -13.45 -36.57
C TYR A 441 3.73 -12.22 -37.22
N LYS A 442 4.38 -11.65 -38.24
CA LYS A 442 3.94 -10.47 -38.99
C LYS A 442 3.62 -10.82 -40.42
N PRO A 443 2.44 -11.39 -40.72
CA PRO A 443 2.08 -11.80 -42.09
C PRO A 443 1.98 -10.60 -43.01
N PHE A 444 1.47 -9.45 -42.52
CA PHE A 444 1.28 -8.21 -43.27
C PHE A 444 1.93 -7.01 -42.53
N LYS A 445 2.21 -5.91 -43.23
CA LYS A 445 2.81 -4.71 -42.61
C LYS A 445 1.91 -4.04 -41.56
N TRP A 446 0.61 -4.24 -41.71
CA TRP A 446 -0.42 -3.65 -40.87
C TRP A 446 -0.96 -4.60 -39.79
N PHE A 447 -0.46 -5.82 -39.69
CA PHE A 447 -0.97 -6.82 -38.75
C PHE A 447 0.14 -7.68 -38.17
N ASP A 448 0.14 -7.88 -36.85
CA ASP A 448 0.99 -8.88 -36.20
C ASP A 448 0.23 -9.71 -35.15
N ILE A 449 0.71 -10.93 -34.99
CA ILE A 449 0.24 -11.90 -33.99
C ILE A 449 1.39 -12.13 -33.02
N ARG A 450 1.10 -12.05 -31.72
CA ARG A 450 2.07 -12.33 -30.67
C ARG A 450 1.53 -13.38 -29.73
N MET A 451 2.35 -14.37 -29.43
CA MET A 451 2.10 -15.41 -28.45
C MET A 451 3.24 -15.40 -27.44
N ALA A 452 2.92 -15.48 -26.16
CA ALA A 452 3.90 -15.58 -25.10
C ALA A 452 3.52 -16.68 -24.10
N TYR A 453 4.52 -17.47 -23.72
CA TYR A 453 4.46 -18.38 -22.59
C TYR A 453 5.55 -17.99 -21.60
N SER A 454 5.23 -17.84 -20.32
CA SER A 454 6.21 -17.50 -19.30
C SER A 454 5.83 -18.02 -17.92
N ASN A 455 6.85 -18.43 -17.15
CA ASN A 455 6.70 -18.72 -15.75
C ASN A 455 7.22 -17.53 -14.94
N THR A 456 6.42 -17.08 -13.97
CA THR A 456 6.76 -15.97 -13.08
C THR A 456 6.58 -16.37 -11.62
N ILE A 457 7.26 -15.67 -10.71
CA ILE A 457 7.17 -15.90 -9.28
C ILE A 457 6.91 -14.59 -8.54
N SER A 458 6.15 -14.67 -7.44
CA SER A 458 5.94 -13.58 -6.48
C SER A 458 6.39 -14.03 -5.11
N TYR A 459 7.41 -13.36 -4.56
CA TYR A 459 7.92 -13.68 -3.23
C TYR A 459 6.93 -13.25 -2.14
N PRO A 460 6.90 -13.99 -1.00
CA PRO A 460 6.16 -13.53 0.16
C PRO A 460 6.68 -12.18 0.65
N ASP A 461 5.79 -11.37 1.20
CA ASP A 461 6.19 -10.14 1.90
C ASP A 461 7.11 -10.49 3.08
N PHE A 462 8.18 -9.72 3.27
CA PHE A 462 9.15 -9.99 4.34
C PHE A 462 8.49 -10.02 5.73
N ASN A 463 7.44 -9.21 5.98
CA ASN A 463 6.72 -9.22 7.25
C ASN A 463 6.06 -10.55 7.54
N THR A 464 5.73 -11.34 6.52
CA THR A 464 5.08 -12.64 6.68
C THR A 464 6.07 -13.78 6.99
N ILE A 465 7.36 -13.57 6.66
CA ILE A 465 8.42 -14.59 6.81
C ILE A 465 9.45 -14.30 7.91
N ILE A 466 9.39 -13.15 8.58
CA ILE A 466 10.16 -12.91 9.80
C ILE A 466 9.78 -13.99 10.83
N PRO A 467 10.72 -14.69 11.45
CA PRO A 467 10.40 -15.77 12.38
C PRO A 467 9.83 -15.22 13.69
N ARG A 468 8.53 -14.92 13.68
CA ARG A 468 7.78 -14.38 14.82
C ARG A 468 6.70 -15.36 15.23
N ILE A 469 6.66 -15.66 16.52
CA ILE A 469 5.48 -16.24 17.18
C ILE A 469 5.23 -15.38 18.41
N ASP A 470 4.06 -14.79 18.48
CA ASP A 470 3.68 -13.83 19.48
C ASP A 470 2.31 -14.20 20.05
N ALA A 471 2.31 -14.79 21.25
CA ALA A 471 1.11 -15.18 21.97
C ALA A 471 0.69 -14.10 22.96
N THR A 472 -0.57 -13.71 22.92
CA THR A 472 -1.16 -12.73 23.84
C THR A 472 -1.84 -13.43 25.04
N THR A 473 -2.05 -12.69 26.12
CA THR A 473 -2.82 -13.16 27.28
C THR A 473 -4.31 -13.37 26.98
N SER A 474 -4.81 -12.84 25.86
CA SER A 474 -6.20 -13.03 25.40
C SER A 474 -6.39 -14.28 24.52
N ALA A 475 -5.50 -15.27 24.60
CA ALA A 475 -5.52 -16.51 23.83
C ALA A 475 -5.53 -16.27 22.28
N TYR A 476 -4.71 -15.33 21.84
CA TYR A 476 -4.47 -15.03 20.43
C TYR A 476 -2.99 -15.19 20.10
N VAL A 477 -2.68 -15.79 18.95
CA VAL A 477 -1.31 -15.98 18.46
C VAL A 477 -1.17 -15.33 17.08
N ARG A 478 -0.25 -14.40 16.96
CA ARG A 478 0.25 -13.94 15.68
C ARG A 478 1.46 -14.79 15.30
N TRP A 479 1.32 -15.56 14.25
CA TRP A 479 2.35 -16.46 13.78
C TRP A 479 2.74 -16.14 12.33
N ASN A 480 3.97 -15.68 12.14
CA ASN A 480 4.52 -15.49 10.80
C ASN A 480 5.07 -16.82 10.26
N ASN A 481 4.67 -17.17 9.04
CA ASN A 481 5.07 -18.43 8.43
C ASN A 481 6.32 -18.26 7.54
N TYR A 482 7.49 -18.44 8.12
CA TYR A 482 8.77 -18.35 7.41
C TYR A 482 8.97 -19.42 6.32
N ASN A 483 8.15 -20.48 6.31
CA ASN A 483 8.19 -21.55 5.32
C ASN A 483 7.33 -21.26 4.07
N LEU A 484 6.73 -20.09 3.93
CA LEU A 484 5.96 -19.76 2.75
C LEU A 484 6.80 -19.91 1.48
N ASN A 485 6.26 -20.62 0.50
CA ASN A 485 6.79 -20.65 -0.85
C ASN A 485 6.40 -19.37 -1.59
N PRO A 486 7.21 -18.88 -2.53
CA PRO A 486 6.74 -17.90 -3.50
C PRO A 486 5.57 -18.43 -4.31
N SER A 487 4.57 -17.60 -4.53
CA SER A 487 3.51 -17.92 -5.49
C SER A 487 4.09 -18.03 -6.90
N GLN A 488 3.72 -19.04 -7.65
CA GLN A 488 4.16 -19.26 -9.02
C GLN A 488 3.00 -19.08 -9.98
N SER A 489 3.26 -18.53 -11.16
CA SER A 489 2.24 -18.37 -12.21
C SER A 489 2.78 -18.84 -13.55
N GLU A 490 2.03 -19.72 -14.20
CA GLU A 490 2.20 -20.07 -15.61
C GLU A 490 1.28 -19.17 -16.44
N ASN A 491 1.86 -18.44 -17.38
CA ASN A 491 1.15 -17.44 -18.16
C ASN A 491 1.17 -17.80 -19.63
N LEU A 492 0.02 -17.73 -20.29
CA LEU A 492 -0.15 -17.86 -21.73
C LEU A 492 -0.90 -16.65 -22.26
N ASP A 493 -0.30 -15.93 -23.21
CA ASP A 493 -0.85 -14.72 -23.81
C ASP A 493 -0.93 -14.87 -25.33
N LEU A 494 -1.99 -14.33 -25.93
CA LEU A 494 -2.18 -14.25 -27.39
C LEU A 494 -2.74 -12.88 -27.76
N TYR A 495 -2.02 -12.12 -28.60
CA TYR A 495 -2.39 -10.77 -29.03
C TYR A 495 -2.40 -10.63 -30.54
N PHE A 496 -3.39 -9.91 -31.05
CA PHE A 496 -3.57 -9.47 -32.42
C PHE A 496 -3.46 -7.95 -32.47
N THR A 497 -2.49 -7.41 -33.21
CA THR A 497 -2.28 -5.96 -33.30
C THR A 497 -2.42 -5.48 -34.73
N PHE A 498 -3.25 -4.47 -34.94
CA PHE A 498 -3.54 -3.84 -36.22
C PHE A 498 -2.92 -2.44 -36.26
N TYR A 499 -2.18 -2.14 -37.31
CA TYR A 499 -1.50 -0.85 -37.54
C TYR A 499 -2.03 -0.27 -38.84
N GLU A 500 -2.92 0.68 -38.77
CA GLU A 500 -3.49 1.35 -39.93
C GLU A 500 -3.69 2.85 -39.69
N ASN A 501 -3.37 3.69 -40.68
CA ASN A 501 -3.33 5.15 -40.48
C ASN A 501 -4.65 5.78 -40.04
N LYS A 502 -5.80 5.21 -40.45
CA LYS A 502 -7.12 5.75 -40.05
C LYS A 502 -7.67 5.10 -38.80
N ILE A 503 -7.43 3.80 -38.63
CA ILE A 503 -7.84 3.04 -37.44
C ILE A 503 -6.90 3.34 -36.28
N GLY A 504 -5.63 3.66 -36.57
CA GLY A 504 -4.58 3.85 -35.59
C GLY A 504 -3.97 2.51 -35.14
N LEU A 505 -3.76 2.35 -33.85
CA LEU A 505 -3.26 1.13 -33.22
C LEU A 505 -4.41 0.45 -32.47
N LEU A 506 -4.81 -0.74 -32.94
CA LEU A 506 -5.79 -1.59 -32.27
C LEU A 506 -5.13 -2.91 -31.87
N THR A 507 -5.14 -3.23 -30.59
CA THR A 507 -4.69 -4.51 -30.06
C THR A 507 -5.86 -5.22 -29.38
N ILE A 508 -6.04 -6.49 -29.70
CA ILE A 508 -7.02 -7.38 -29.06
C ILE A 508 -6.24 -8.61 -28.59
N GLY A 509 -6.35 -8.96 -27.34
CA GLY A 509 -5.62 -10.06 -26.75
C GLY A 509 -6.41 -10.84 -25.73
N GLY A 510 -5.99 -12.07 -25.49
CA GLY A 510 -6.47 -12.90 -24.41
C GLY A 510 -5.31 -13.52 -23.65
N PHE A 511 -5.54 -13.79 -22.38
CA PHE A 511 -4.56 -14.43 -21.52
C PHE A 511 -5.19 -15.52 -20.65
N LYS A 512 -4.37 -16.49 -20.26
CA LYS A 512 -4.66 -17.45 -19.21
C LYS A 512 -3.48 -17.52 -18.25
N LYS A 513 -3.76 -17.53 -16.94
CA LYS A 513 -2.77 -17.69 -15.87
C LYS A 513 -3.25 -18.76 -14.90
N GLU A 514 -2.36 -19.69 -14.58
CA GLU A 514 -2.55 -20.68 -13.53
C GLU A 514 -1.61 -20.32 -12.38
N ILE A 515 -2.17 -20.02 -11.20
CA ILE A 515 -1.41 -19.58 -10.03
C ILE A 515 -1.41 -20.68 -8.98
N THR A 516 -0.23 -21.14 -8.60
CA THR A 516 0.00 -22.11 -7.53
C THR A 516 0.66 -21.43 -6.34
N ASP A 517 0.52 -22.02 -5.16
CA ASP A 517 1.06 -21.49 -3.90
C ASP A 517 0.62 -20.04 -3.61
N LEU A 518 -0.61 -19.64 -3.98
CA LEU A 518 -1.14 -18.31 -3.66
C LEU A 518 -1.04 -18.04 -2.16
N ILE A 519 -0.38 -16.95 -1.79
CA ILE A 519 -0.21 -16.55 -0.37
C ILE A 519 -1.39 -15.69 0.04
N TYR A 520 -2.05 -16.05 1.14
CA TYR A 520 -3.10 -15.22 1.72
C TYR A 520 -3.17 -15.36 3.26
N PRO A 521 -3.76 -14.35 3.96
CA PRO A 521 -3.91 -14.39 5.41
C PRO A 521 -4.97 -15.44 5.80
N TRP A 522 -4.72 -16.12 6.91
CA TRP A 522 -5.60 -17.15 7.41
C TRP A 522 -5.74 -17.09 8.93
N ARG A 523 -6.96 -17.25 9.40
CA ARG A 523 -7.28 -17.23 10.84
C ARG A 523 -8.09 -18.48 11.20
N PHE A 524 -7.68 -19.18 12.25
CA PHE A 524 -8.35 -20.38 12.74
C PHE A 524 -8.17 -20.55 14.24
N SER A 525 -9.00 -21.39 14.85
CA SER A 525 -8.82 -21.86 16.24
C SER A 525 -8.56 -23.34 16.23
N ALA A 526 -7.57 -23.81 17.00
CA ALA A 526 -7.15 -25.18 17.07
C ALA A 526 -7.36 -25.75 18.48
N PRO A 527 -8.54 -26.35 18.78
CA PRO A 527 -8.83 -26.91 20.10
C PRO A 527 -7.99 -28.14 20.49
N GLY A 528 -7.14 -28.61 19.61
CA GLY A 528 -6.20 -29.73 19.85
C GLY A 528 -5.34 -30.01 18.63
N LEU A 529 -4.30 -30.85 18.76
CA LEU A 529 -3.42 -31.22 17.64
C LEU A 529 -4.17 -31.81 16.43
N ALA A 530 -5.21 -32.57 16.67
CA ALA A 530 -6.05 -33.16 15.61
C ALA A 530 -6.86 -32.13 14.82
N ALA A 531 -6.96 -30.92 15.34
CA ALA A 531 -7.67 -29.79 14.71
C ALA A 531 -6.76 -28.94 13.83
N ILE A 532 -5.45 -29.19 13.86
CA ILE A 532 -4.48 -28.46 13.04
C ILE A 532 -4.44 -29.11 11.65
N PRO A 533 -4.62 -28.34 10.57
CA PRO A 533 -4.45 -28.86 9.22
C PRO A 533 -3.09 -29.55 9.05
N TYR A 534 -3.05 -30.69 8.35
CA TYR A 534 -1.85 -31.52 8.18
C TYR A 534 -0.63 -30.76 7.63
N TYR A 535 -0.86 -29.75 6.83
CA TYR A 535 0.18 -28.88 6.25
C TYR A 535 0.76 -27.85 7.23
N LEU A 536 0.22 -27.77 8.47
CA LEU A 536 0.69 -26.89 9.55
C LEU A 536 1.15 -27.65 10.80
N THR A 537 0.90 -28.97 10.89
CA THR A 537 1.10 -29.77 12.11
C THR A 537 2.52 -29.73 12.66
N ASP A 538 3.54 -29.66 11.80
CA ASP A 538 4.95 -29.70 12.22
C ASP A 538 5.50 -28.33 12.65
N ARG A 539 4.67 -27.29 12.68
CA ARG A 539 5.13 -25.90 12.72
C ARG A 539 4.54 -25.10 13.87
N LEU A 540 3.41 -25.53 14.40
CA LEU A 540 2.70 -24.82 15.46
C LEU A 540 3.20 -25.28 16.84
N PRO A 541 3.57 -24.35 17.75
CA PRO A 541 3.90 -24.70 19.12
C PRO A 541 2.71 -25.35 19.86
N ALA A 542 2.92 -26.49 20.47
CA ALA A 542 1.86 -27.23 21.15
C ALA A 542 1.24 -26.47 22.34
N GLU A 543 2.00 -25.54 22.93
CA GLU A 543 1.57 -24.71 24.07
C GLU A 543 0.48 -23.69 23.68
N HIS A 544 0.29 -23.43 22.39
CA HIS A 544 -0.70 -22.46 21.89
C HIS A 544 -1.95 -23.14 21.30
N LEU A 545 -2.15 -24.40 21.56
CA LEU A 545 -3.41 -25.08 21.27
C LEU A 545 -4.55 -24.44 22.08
N ASN A 546 -5.72 -24.31 21.48
CA ASN A 546 -6.88 -23.56 21.97
C ASN A 546 -6.84 -22.03 21.78
N TYR A 547 -5.76 -21.50 21.20
CA TYR A 547 -5.69 -20.08 20.87
C TYR A 547 -6.28 -19.82 19.47
N THR A 548 -6.73 -18.59 19.24
CA THR A 548 -7.00 -18.10 17.89
C THR A 548 -5.67 -17.76 17.23
N ILE A 549 -5.37 -18.41 16.11
CA ILE A 549 -4.10 -18.27 15.40
C ILE A 549 -4.35 -17.46 14.13
N GLU A 550 -3.57 -16.43 13.94
CA GLU A 550 -3.51 -15.64 12.70
C GLU A 550 -2.16 -15.85 12.02
N THR A 551 -2.18 -16.26 10.76
CA THR A 551 -1.00 -16.60 9.99
C THR A 551 -1.19 -16.31 8.50
N TYR A 552 -0.19 -16.66 7.70
CA TYR A 552 -0.24 -16.71 6.24
C TYR A 552 0.01 -18.14 5.77
N ILE A 553 -0.69 -18.56 4.75
CA ILE A 553 -0.51 -19.89 4.15
C ILE A 553 -0.32 -19.79 2.64
N ASN A 554 0.31 -20.81 2.06
CA ASN A 554 0.21 -21.07 0.64
C ASN A 554 -1.08 -21.85 0.38
N ASN A 555 -1.91 -21.35 -0.52
CA ASN A 555 -3.05 -22.09 -1.01
C ASN A 555 -2.57 -23.28 -1.83
N HIS A 556 -2.91 -24.49 -1.42
CA HIS A 556 -2.55 -25.71 -2.13
C HIS A 556 -3.42 -26.00 -3.37
N LEU A 557 -4.49 -25.20 -3.55
CA LEU A 557 -5.40 -25.28 -4.68
C LEU A 557 -4.98 -24.26 -5.75
N VAL A 558 -5.06 -24.67 -7.02
CA VAL A 558 -4.71 -23.83 -8.15
C VAL A 558 -5.76 -22.73 -8.34
N VAL A 559 -5.30 -21.54 -8.67
CA VAL A 559 -6.16 -20.42 -9.04
C VAL A 559 -6.08 -20.21 -10.54
N ASP A 560 -7.20 -20.34 -11.23
CA ASP A 560 -7.34 -20.02 -12.63
C ASP A 560 -7.73 -18.55 -12.81
N ASN A 561 -7.04 -17.88 -13.76
CA ASN A 561 -7.31 -16.50 -14.12
C ASN A 561 -7.16 -16.33 -15.64
N TYR A 562 -8.21 -15.88 -16.32
CA TYR A 562 -8.21 -15.67 -17.76
C TYR A 562 -9.00 -14.43 -18.15
N GLY A 563 -8.65 -13.82 -19.28
CA GLY A 563 -9.29 -12.59 -19.66
C GLY A 563 -9.07 -12.17 -21.09
N LEU A 564 -9.77 -11.09 -21.45
CA LEU A 564 -9.71 -10.41 -22.73
C LEU A 564 -9.27 -8.97 -22.52
N GLU A 565 -8.38 -8.48 -23.37
CA GLU A 565 -7.88 -7.10 -23.38
C GLU A 565 -8.08 -6.47 -24.74
N ILE A 566 -8.56 -5.23 -24.76
CA ILE A 566 -8.71 -4.42 -25.98
C ILE A 566 -8.04 -3.08 -25.70
N ASP A 567 -7.09 -2.68 -26.53
CA ASP A 567 -6.45 -1.37 -26.53
C ASP A 567 -6.62 -0.72 -27.89
N TRP A 568 -7.18 0.50 -27.91
CA TRP A 568 -7.37 1.26 -29.13
C TRP A 568 -6.90 2.70 -28.96
N GLN A 569 -5.93 3.09 -29.81
CA GLN A 569 -5.35 4.41 -29.83
C GLN A 569 -5.40 4.96 -31.26
N THR A 570 -6.05 6.12 -31.42
CA THR A 570 -6.18 6.73 -32.76
C THR A 570 -6.18 8.25 -32.70
N HIS A 571 -5.78 8.85 -33.81
CA HIS A 571 -5.88 10.28 -34.06
C HIS A 571 -6.72 10.50 -35.33
N PHE A 572 -7.78 11.27 -35.21
CA PHE A 572 -8.75 11.50 -36.28
C PHE A 572 -8.31 12.60 -37.28
N TRP A 573 -7.04 12.60 -37.65
CA TRP A 573 -6.42 13.57 -38.54
C TRP A 573 -7.11 13.73 -39.90
N TYR A 574 -7.83 12.71 -40.35
CA TYR A 574 -8.55 12.66 -41.63
C TYR A 574 -9.94 13.30 -41.58
N LEU A 575 -10.44 13.70 -40.42
CA LEU A 575 -11.70 14.43 -40.29
C LEU A 575 -11.53 15.87 -40.75
N PRO A 576 -12.62 16.57 -41.21
CA PRO A 576 -12.57 17.97 -41.53
C PRO A 576 -12.27 18.83 -40.30
N LYS A 577 -11.63 19.99 -40.50
CA LYS A 577 -11.44 20.97 -39.41
C LYS A 577 -12.79 21.43 -38.87
N PRO A 578 -12.97 21.57 -37.53
CA PRO A 578 -11.95 21.48 -36.48
C PRO A 578 -11.72 20.06 -35.93
N PHE A 579 -12.46 19.03 -36.33
CA PHE A 579 -12.46 17.67 -35.72
C PHE A 579 -11.18 16.87 -36.00
N ASN A 580 -10.29 17.33 -36.88
CA ASN A 580 -9.02 16.70 -37.19
C ASN A 580 -7.98 16.74 -36.03
N GLY A 581 -8.28 17.45 -34.93
CA GLY A 581 -7.47 17.49 -33.72
C GLY A 581 -7.88 16.47 -32.65
N LEU A 582 -8.91 15.65 -32.90
CA LEU A 582 -9.39 14.66 -31.93
C LEU A 582 -8.43 13.47 -31.81
N VAL A 583 -8.15 13.08 -30.58
CA VAL A 583 -7.34 11.91 -30.20
C VAL A 583 -8.14 11.04 -29.24
N LEU A 584 -8.15 9.74 -29.48
CA LEU A 584 -8.82 8.75 -28.64
C LEU A 584 -7.81 7.75 -28.12
N ASN A 585 -7.90 7.44 -26.84
CA ASN A 585 -7.24 6.31 -26.20
C ASN A 585 -8.26 5.57 -25.34
N MET A 586 -8.43 4.28 -25.59
CA MET A 586 -9.40 3.43 -24.92
C MET A 586 -8.74 2.09 -24.58
N ASN A 587 -8.86 1.66 -23.35
CA ASN A 587 -8.41 0.35 -22.89
C ASN A 587 -9.55 -0.31 -22.11
N TYR A 588 -9.84 -1.57 -22.46
CA TYR A 588 -10.82 -2.38 -21.77
C TYR A 588 -10.22 -3.73 -21.44
N THR A 589 -10.37 -4.16 -20.19
CA THR A 589 -9.96 -5.49 -19.71
C THR A 589 -11.15 -6.16 -19.06
N HIS A 590 -11.44 -7.39 -19.49
CA HIS A 590 -12.37 -8.29 -18.84
C HIS A 590 -11.58 -9.47 -18.27
N VAL A 591 -11.72 -9.75 -16.98
CA VAL A 591 -11.01 -10.82 -16.28
C VAL A 591 -12.00 -11.70 -15.55
N GLN A 592 -11.85 -13.01 -15.68
CA GLN A 592 -12.54 -14.00 -14.86
C GLN A 592 -11.51 -14.83 -14.12
N SER A 593 -11.82 -15.17 -12.88
CA SER A 593 -10.97 -16.04 -12.08
C SER A 593 -11.81 -16.97 -11.21
N GLU A 594 -11.21 -18.10 -10.88
CA GLU A 594 -11.76 -19.07 -9.94
C GLU A 594 -10.66 -19.38 -8.92
N ALA A 595 -10.92 -19.02 -7.65
CA ALA A 595 -10.03 -19.27 -6.54
C ALA A 595 -10.78 -20.06 -5.46
N HIS A 596 -10.17 -21.15 -5.03
CA HIS A 596 -10.68 -21.97 -3.93
C HIS A 596 -9.97 -21.54 -2.65
N TYR A 597 -10.71 -21.03 -1.67
CA TYR A 597 -10.18 -20.54 -0.40
C TYR A 597 -10.37 -21.60 0.69
N PRO A 598 -9.31 -22.26 1.17
CA PRO A 598 -9.41 -23.24 2.25
C PRO A 598 -9.84 -22.56 3.55
N TYR A 599 -10.64 -23.27 4.36
CA TYR A 599 -10.94 -22.87 5.73
C TYR A 599 -11.21 -24.11 6.59
N VAL A 600 -11.12 -23.92 7.91
CA VAL A 600 -11.37 -24.98 8.87
C VAL A 600 -12.69 -24.73 9.55
N TYR A 601 -13.58 -25.70 9.47
CA TYR A 601 -14.87 -25.69 10.17
C TYR A 601 -14.76 -26.52 11.46
N ALA A 602 -15.07 -25.89 12.60
CA ALA A 602 -15.19 -26.63 13.86
C ALA A 602 -16.47 -27.49 13.81
N GLY A 603 -16.29 -28.81 13.76
CA GLY A 603 -17.43 -29.74 13.77
C GLY A 603 -18.22 -29.68 15.07
N ALA A 604 -19.41 -30.24 15.08
CA ALA A 604 -20.33 -30.26 16.22
C ALA A 604 -19.77 -30.98 17.48
N THR A 605 -18.70 -31.71 17.33
CA THR A 605 -17.91 -32.26 18.43
C THR A 605 -16.51 -31.67 18.34
N SER A 606 -16.05 -31.05 19.40
CA SER A 606 -14.76 -30.33 19.54
C SER A 606 -13.47 -31.07 19.17
N ALA A 607 -13.58 -32.26 18.61
CA ALA A 607 -12.44 -33.14 18.30
C ALA A 607 -12.14 -33.26 16.80
N THR A 608 -12.97 -32.78 15.90
CA THR A 608 -12.76 -32.93 14.45
C THR A 608 -12.99 -31.63 13.73
N ASN A 609 -11.93 -31.02 13.23
CA ASN A 609 -12.05 -29.97 12.24
C ASN A 609 -12.20 -30.60 10.85
N VAL A 610 -13.16 -30.10 10.09
CA VAL A 610 -13.32 -30.45 8.68
C VAL A 610 -12.55 -29.43 7.86
N ASP A 611 -11.55 -29.89 7.14
CA ASP A 611 -10.82 -29.11 6.15
C ASP A 611 -11.72 -28.99 4.90
N THR A 612 -12.07 -27.79 4.53
CA THR A 612 -12.96 -27.48 3.42
C THR A 612 -12.54 -26.20 2.69
N SER A 613 -13.22 -25.86 1.63
CA SER A 613 -12.96 -24.62 0.89
C SER A 613 -14.27 -24.05 0.35
N PHE A 614 -14.26 -22.76 0.07
CA PHE A 614 -15.28 -22.13 -0.75
C PHE A 614 -14.63 -21.55 -2.01
N THR A 615 -15.42 -21.42 -3.07
CA THR A 615 -15.00 -20.84 -4.34
C THR A 615 -15.51 -19.42 -4.45
N ASP A 616 -14.63 -18.50 -4.85
CA ASP A 616 -14.94 -17.13 -5.22
C ASP A 616 -13.92 -16.66 -6.27
N ARG A 617 -14.05 -15.45 -6.78
CA ARG A 617 -13.03 -14.85 -7.64
C ARG A 617 -11.75 -14.54 -6.86
N LEU A 618 -10.65 -14.34 -7.57
CA LEU A 618 -9.36 -13.98 -6.97
C LEU A 618 -9.48 -12.66 -6.21
N ILE A 619 -8.95 -12.63 -5.00
CA ILE A 619 -8.93 -11.42 -4.15
C ILE A 619 -8.18 -10.28 -4.85
N TYR A 620 -8.69 -9.05 -4.71
CA TYR A 620 -8.18 -7.82 -5.31
C TYR A 620 -8.20 -7.77 -6.84
N GLN A 621 -9.05 -8.59 -7.47
CA GLN A 621 -9.26 -8.58 -8.91
C GLN A 621 -10.64 -8.03 -9.27
N PRO A 622 -10.75 -6.94 -10.05
CA PRO A 622 -11.99 -6.54 -10.71
C PRO A 622 -12.25 -7.43 -11.93
N ASN A 623 -13.52 -7.63 -12.28
CA ASN A 623 -13.87 -8.34 -13.50
C ASN A 623 -13.83 -7.43 -14.73
N HIS A 624 -14.14 -6.14 -14.56
CA HIS A 624 -14.13 -5.15 -15.63
C HIS A 624 -13.30 -3.92 -15.26
N ILE A 625 -12.37 -3.56 -16.12
CA ILE A 625 -11.62 -2.30 -16.04
C ILE A 625 -11.79 -1.59 -17.38
N PHE A 626 -12.19 -0.33 -17.36
CA PHE A 626 -12.31 0.47 -18.56
C PHE A 626 -11.66 1.85 -18.35
N ASN A 627 -10.66 2.14 -19.17
CA ASN A 627 -10.00 3.43 -19.25
C ASN A 627 -10.38 4.09 -20.58
N PHE A 628 -10.83 5.31 -20.51
CA PHE A 628 -11.19 6.12 -21.66
C PHE A 628 -10.53 7.48 -21.55
N SER A 629 -9.94 7.97 -22.64
CA SER A 629 -9.41 9.31 -22.73
C SER A 629 -9.70 9.88 -24.12
N MET A 630 -10.32 11.04 -24.17
CA MET A 630 -10.54 11.80 -25.38
C MET A 630 -9.82 13.15 -25.29
N GLY A 631 -8.91 13.36 -26.21
CA GLY A 631 -8.14 14.57 -26.35
C GLY A 631 -8.56 15.39 -27.56
N TYR A 632 -8.31 16.70 -27.50
CA TYR A 632 -8.44 17.61 -28.62
C TYR A 632 -7.28 18.60 -28.64
N ASP A 633 -6.55 18.61 -29.75
CA ASP A 633 -5.40 19.48 -29.97
C ASP A 633 -5.69 20.49 -31.07
N TYR A 634 -5.54 21.77 -30.77
CA TYR A 634 -5.75 22.86 -31.76
C TYR A 634 -4.89 24.07 -31.44
N LYS A 635 -3.99 24.49 -32.36
CA LYS A 635 -3.16 25.71 -32.29
C LYS A 635 -2.48 25.94 -30.93
N GLY A 636 -1.86 24.88 -30.35
CA GLY A 636 -1.18 24.95 -29.05
C GLY A 636 -2.09 24.83 -27.84
N PHE A 637 -3.41 24.78 -28.03
CA PHE A 637 -4.36 24.38 -27.02
C PHE A 637 -4.55 22.86 -27.03
N SER A 638 -4.56 22.24 -25.87
CA SER A 638 -4.91 20.82 -25.70
C SER A 638 -5.85 20.65 -24.51
N ILE A 639 -6.87 19.86 -24.69
CA ILE A 639 -7.73 19.35 -23.62
C ILE A 639 -7.74 17.83 -23.66
N LEU A 640 -7.65 17.21 -22.52
CA LEU A 640 -7.80 15.77 -22.34
C LEU A 640 -8.85 15.51 -21.25
N VAL A 641 -9.89 14.76 -21.58
CA VAL A 641 -10.89 14.26 -20.64
C VAL A 641 -10.65 12.76 -20.48
N SER A 642 -10.48 12.32 -19.26
CA SER A 642 -10.19 10.92 -18.94
C SER A 642 -11.22 10.37 -17.97
N MET A 643 -11.55 9.10 -18.15
CA MET A 643 -12.40 8.34 -17.24
C MET A 643 -11.71 7.01 -16.88
N LEU A 644 -11.68 6.71 -15.60
CA LEU A 644 -11.36 5.39 -15.06
C LEU A 644 -12.65 4.77 -14.53
N TYR A 645 -12.96 3.58 -15.00
CA TYR A 645 -14.03 2.73 -14.48
C TYR A 645 -13.46 1.40 -14.03
N GLN A 646 -13.88 0.95 -12.88
CA GLN A 646 -13.59 -0.36 -12.32
C GLN A 646 -14.86 -0.87 -11.63
N ASP A 647 -15.26 -2.10 -11.93
CA ASP A 647 -16.36 -2.73 -11.22
C ASP A 647 -15.97 -3.13 -9.78
N ASP A 648 -16.85 -3.82 -9.10
CA ASP A 648 -16.62 -4.28 -7.74
C ASP A 648 -15.45 -5.27 -7.67
N VAL A 649 -14.69 -5.20 -6.58
CA VAL A 649 -13.51 -6.05 -6.34
C VAL A 649 -13.70 -6.86 -5.06
N PHE A 650 -13.60 -8.19 -5.16
CA PHE A 650 -13.58 -9.04 -3.98
C PHE A 650 -12.37 -8.67 -3.11
N SER A 651 -12.61 -8.16 -1.89
CA SER A 651 -11.58 -7.56 -1.03
C SER A 651 -11.44 -8.21 0.34
N GLY A 652 -12.41 -9.00 0.78
CA GLY A 652 -12.38 -9.62 2.10
C GLY A 652 -12.83 -11.07 2.10
N VAL A 653 -11.86 -11.96 2.34
CA VAL A 653 -12.09 -13.39 2.49
C VAL A 653 -12.70 -13.69 3.86
N SER A 654 -13.78 -14.46 3.89
CA SER A 654 -14.38 -15.01 5.11
C SER A 654 -15.02 -16.37 4.80
N GLN A 655 -14.91 -17.31 5.74
CA GLN A 655 -15.68 -18.55 5.70
C GLN A 655 -17.20 -18.27 5.73
N TRP A 656 -17.60 -17.19 6.41
CA TRP A 656 -18.99 -16.74 6.51
C TRP A 656 -19.33 -15.85 5.32
N GLN A 657 -20.23 -16.29 4.47
CA GLN A 657 -20.60 -15.58 3.24
C GLN A 657 -21.09 -14.16 3.50
N GLN A 658 -21.88 -13.93 4.54
CA GLN A 658 -22.42 -12.62 4.93
C GLN A 658 -21.34 -11.63 5.40
N LEU A 659 -20.13 -12.10 5.75
CA LEU A 659 -19.01 -11.26 6.16
C LEU A 659 -17.98 -11.01 5.06
N ARG A 660 -18.16 -11.64 3.89
CA ARG A 660 -17.31 -11.34 2.73
C ARG A 660 -17.53 -9.91 2.28
N SER A 661 -16.50 -9.28 1.78
CA SER A 661 -16.58 -7.89 1.35
C SER A 661 -16.05 -7.67 -0.06
N THR A 662 -16.66 -6.70 -0.75
CA THR A 662 -16.21 -6.19 -2.03
C THR A 662 -15.99 -4.68 -1.93
N THR A 663 -15.11 -4.13 -2.78
CA THR A 663 -15.19 -2.69 -3.06
C THR A 663 -16.45 -2.45 -3.89
N ALA A 664 -17.04 -1.28 -3.78
CA ALA A 664 -18.09 -0.89 -4.71
C ALA A 664 -17.50 -0.53 -6.09
N GLU A 665 -18.35 -0.41 -7.09
CA GLU A 665 -17.99 0.16 -8.39
C GLU A 665 -17.31 1.53 -8.21
N TYR A 666 -16.20 1.75 -8.94
CA TYR A 666 -15.45 3.00 -8.89
C TYR A 666 -15.39 3.65 -10.27
N LYS A 667 -15.81 4.92 -10.35
CA LYS A 667 -15.81 5.70 -11.58
C LYS A 667 -15.31 7.10 -11.31
N ARG A 668 -14.17 7.46 -11.91
CA ARG A 668 -13.54 8.77 -11.73
C ARG A 668 -13.31 9.47 -13.06
N TRP A 669 -13.59 10.78 -13.08
CA TRP A 669 -13.33 11.65 -14.21
C TRP A 669 -12.26 12.69 -13.89
N ASP A 670 -11.33 12.87 -14.82
CA ASP A 670 -10.25 13.86 -14.75
C ASP A 670 -10.22 14.72 -16.02
N ILE A 671 -9.82 15.98 -15.90
CA ILE A 671 -9.64 16.91 -17.03
C ILE A 671 -8.25 17.51 -16.94
N ALA A 672 -7.49 17.47 -18.04
CA ALA A 672 -6.22 18.16 -18.19
C ALA A 672 -6.31 19.19 -19.33
N LEU A 673 -5.83 20.39 -19.07
CA LEU A 673 -5.79 21.50 -20.02
C LEU A 673 -4.33 21.95 -20.19
N LYS A 674 -3.99 22.34 -21.41
CA LYS A 674 -2.68 22.88 -21.74
C LYS A 674 -2.82 23.93 -22.83
N GLN A 675 -2.11 25.06 -22.70
CA GLN A 675 -2.03 26.12 -23.71
C GLN A 675 -0.58 26.57 -23.88
N ASP A 676 -0.05 26.42 -25.07
CA ASP A 676 1.23 27.03 -25.44
C ASP A 676 1.03 28.55 -25.59
N LEU A 677 1.88 29.31 -24.92
CA LEU A 677 1.84 30.79 -24.99
C LEU A 677 2.87 31.27 -26.04
N PRO A 678 2.62 32.40 -26.71
CA PRO A 678 3.48 32.88 -27.82
C PRO A 678 4.84 33.41 -27.33
N TRP A 679 5.10 33.42 -26.02
CA TRP A 679 6.29 34.06 -25.46
C TRP A 679 7.25 32.99 -24.85
N LEU A 680 8.53 33.09 -25.17
CA LEU A 680 9.65 32.45 -24.48
C LEU A 680 9.47 30.95 -24.19
N GLY A 681 8.72 30.20 -25.01
CA GLY A 681 8.48 28.77 -24.73
C GLY A 681 7.66 28.48 -23.47
N LEU A 682 6.82 29.45 -23.08
CA LEU A 682 5.91 29.32 -21.95
C LEU A 682 4.69 28.46 -22.31
N GLN A 683 4.27 27.64 -21.37
CA GLN A 683 3.07 26.81 -21.44
C GLN A 683 2.28 26.91 -20.14
N LEU A 684 1.02 27.30 -20.24
CA LEU A 684 0.05 27.22 -19.14
C LEU A 684 -0.56 25.82 -19.14
N TYR A 685 -0.74 25.22 -17.98
CA TYR A 685 -1.46 23.95 -17.82
C TYR A 685 -2.30 23.93 -16.55
N SER A 686 -3.38 23.16 -16.59
CA SER A 686 -4.27 22.94 -15.45
C SER A 686 -4.73 21.49 -15.44
N ASN A 687 -4.83 20.89 -14.26
CA ASN A 687 -5.37 19.55 -14.05
C ASN A 687 -6.48 19.62 -13.00
N PHE A 688 -7.59 18.97 -13.29
CA PHE A 688 -8.73 18.78 -12.39
C PHE A 688 -8.91 17.28 -12.23
N ASN A 689 -8.74 16.76 -11.03
CA ASN A 689 -8.83 15.35 -10.75
C ASN A 689 -10.05 15.07 -9.88
N ASN A 690 -10.69 13.93 -10.11
CA ASN A 690 -11.87 13.49 -9.37
C ASN A 690 -13.01 14.52 -9.42
N ILE A 691 -13.34 15.04 -10.62
CA ILE A 691 -14.34 16.12 -10.79
C ILE A 691 -15.76 15.69 -10.42
N ASN A 692 -16.03 14.41 -10.38
CA ASN A 692 -17.31 13.82 -9.97
C ASN A 692 -17.34 13.40 -8.50
N ASN A 693 -16.33 13.75 -7.70
CA ASN A 693 -16.19 13.40 -6.28
C ASN A 693 -16.43 11.90 -6.00
N ALA A 694 -15.80 11.03 -6.80
CA ALA A 694 -15.82 9.60 -6.55
C ALA A 694 -15.19 9.28 -5.19
N LYS A 695 -15.85 8.41 -4.43
CA LYS A 695 -15.40 7.94 -3.10
C LYS A 695 -14.98 6.49 -3.18
N ASP A 696 -13.95 6.13 -2.43
CA ASP A 696 -13.57 4.73 -2.27
C ASP A 696 -14.51 4.08 -1.26
N LYS A 697 -15.22 3.03 -1.70
CA LYS A 697 -16.20 2.32 -0.86
C LYS A 697 -15.90 0.83 -0.83
N SER A 698 -16.05 0.24 0.35
CA SER A 698 -16.13 -1.21 0.53
C SER A 698 -17.46 -1.55 1.20
N VAL A 699 -18.08 -2.66 0.79
CA VAL A 699 -19.39 -3.11 1.23
C VAL A 699 -19.37 -4.60 1.57
N LEU A 700 -20.37 -5.07 2.29
CA LEU A 700 -20.57 -6.52 2.43
C LEU A 700 -21.06 -7.09 1.09
N GLN A 701 -20.43 -8.18 0.63
CA GLN A 701 -20.73 -8.77 -0.69
C GLN A 701 -22.21 -9.14 -0.87
N MET A 702 -22.84 -9.70 0.18
CA MET A 702 -24.28 -10.05 0.17
C MET A 702 -25.21 -8.84 0.38
N TYR A 703 -24.67 -7.73 0.88
CA TYR A 703 -25.44 -6.53 1.24
C TYR A 703 -24.76 -5.29 0.66
N PRO A 704 -24.90 -5.03 -0.65
CA PRO A 704 -24.18 -3.92 -1.33
C PRO A 704 -24.47 -2.53 -0.79
N ASP A 705 -25.60 -2.36 -0.10
CA ASP A 705 -25.99 -1.10 0.54
C ASP A 705 -25.35 -0.91 1.93
N ILE A 706 -24.77 -1.96 2.51
CA ILE A 706 -24.16 -1.92 3.84
C ILE A 706 -22.68 -1.62 3.72
N PRO A 707 -22.24 -0.40 4.09
CA PRO A 707 -20.86 0.01 3.95
C PRO A 707 -19.97 -0.64 5.02
N LYS A 708 -18.85 -1.21 4.58
CA LYS A 708 -17.74 -1.61 5.46
C LYS A 708 -16.74 -0.48 5.64
N SER A 709 -16.50 0.28 4.58
CA SER A 709 -15.73 1.52 4.64
C SER A 709 -16.14 2.47 3.53
N VAL A 710 -16.00 3.76 3.79
CA VAL A 710 -16.12 4.86 2.82
C VAL A 710 -14.99 5.83 3.07
N GLU A 711 -14.23 6.20 2.04
CA GLU A 711 -13.23 7.26 2.10
C GLU A 711 -13.55 8.35 1.06
N ASP A 712 -13.64 9.59 1.54
CA ASP A 712 -13.85 10.79 0.75
C ASP A 712 -12.61 11.69 0.84
N TYR A 713 -11.98 11.95 -0.29
CA TYR A 713 -10.80 12.84 -0.42
C TYR A 713 -11.06 14.05 -1.33
N GLY A 714 -12.29 14.17 -1.86
CA GLY A 714 -12.73 15.31 -2.64
C GLY A 714 -12.08 15.45 -4.02
N MET A 715 -12.40 16.56 -4.69
CA MET A 715 -11.79 16.97 -5.94
C MET A 715 -10.47 17.70 -5.69
N THR A 716 -9.49 17.55 -6.58
CA THR A 716 -8.28 18.37 -6.57
C THR A 716 -8.10 19.13 -7.89
N ALA A 717 -7.57 20.34 -7.81
CA ALA A 717 -7.25 21.14 -8.96
C ALA A 717 -5.81 21.68 -8.88
N GLN A 718 -5.16 21.84 -10.03
CA GLN A 718 -3.80 22.36 -10.13
C GLN A 718 -3.70 23.29 -11.34
N ILE A 719 -3.01 24.41 -11.17
CA ILE A 719 -2.67 25.32 -12.25
C ILE A 719 -1.18 25.64 -12.22
N GLY A 720 -0.53 25.69 -13.35
CA GLY A 720 0.91 25.91 -13.41
C GLY A 720 1.42 26.42 -14.72
N LEU A 721 2.67 26.87 -14.67
CA LEU A 721 3.45 27.34 -15.80
C LEU A 721 4.65 26.43 -16.03
N ARG A 722 4.92 26.12 -17.30
CA ARG A 722 6.13 25.42 -17.74
C ARG A 722 6.88 26.33 -18.69
N LEU A 723 8.19 26.44 -18.47
CA LEU A 723 9.11 27.20 -19.31
C LEU A 723 10.13 26.22 -19.91
N LYS A 724 10.43 26.38 -21.21
CA LYS A 724 11.52 25.69 -21.92
C LYS A 724 12.35 26.72 -22.66
N ILE A 725 13.64 26.81 -22.32
CA ILE A 725 14.63 27.71 -22.95
C ILE A 725 15.79 26.92 -23.48
#